data_f492520a53b366cfde266a282431b04a
#
_entry.id   f492520a53b366cfde266a282431b04a
#
_cell.length_a   1.000
_cell.length_b   1.000
_cell.length_c   1.000
_cell.angle_alpha   90.00
_cell.angle_beta   90.00
_cell.angle_gamma   90.00
#
_symmetry.space_group_name_H-M   'P 1'
#
loop_
_entity.id
_entity.type
_entity.pdbx_description
1 polymer ?
#
loop_
_entity_poly.entity_id
_entity_poly.type
_entity_poly.pdbx_seq_one_letter_code
_entity_poly.pdbx_strand_id
1 'polypeptide(L)'
;MQLNLEQKKLIRSSAMGHSIIRGVAGSGKTTVAVHRISFLLDNYCYGASDKILMVTYNKSLTNYIEYIYGQIDKDDQYGLFDKTELQKNVKITNIDKLLYSYFRAFCQEKGKLLQIVQGQKEIEIWQKSLSNVKKTFGDVKILDAKYLGFLKNEIAWIKACNYVEYESYQSADRIGRMGSKGSNEGPQKLQKNSRIRQAIYELMATYTKECYAQNLCDFQDVALYALKYLKNHKISGYTHIIIDESQDLSRVQLQCLMQMYDSEKDYSSIMFVADTAQSIYSTSWLVKGRSFTSIGLDMTGRSTSLAKNYRTTTQIAEAAYSLIREDSDIVNDDNFVKPSLIDKQGIYPVFARYNTIGEEILGVEKLLKKLLKRYEAKEIAIVARTKRILEEVKKETDENIKMTLYTSQEGINFGEEAIKLLTMHSIKGLEFKIVILMGLSDKLIPNPMLLQENEDAAYVETMERKLLYVGMTRATERLYMSCHGVPSRFISSIEPKFLKMREGAAFRCLTDIPLQNYMFKDKIADLYSKEEKIRQWLLNELKTVYHYPSELLDVEYKVQVFSKMGFVDVVVMVYKNNRIVPYIMAEVKQYQAGISVAEEQLRSYMAVSPEVCYGIITDGNELKLINKEGVEVEDIPKFDVSMLPSGIAEYIYVDFVRDKKYRYMCDEECPDEFILQEENAQRSLKENELVQCPVFAEIAAGTPIEMTEGITEICKLPLEWISVPAETFLLTVRGNSMINADIDNGDKVVLRKTNVVDNGQIAAVELDGNVTLKTFRKMGSTILLIPENDEYEPMMVNADQIRILGHAIGVIKKKNNV
;
A
#
# COMPACT_ATOMS: atom_id res chain seq x y z
N MET A 1 -11.13 14.64 9.98
CA MET A 1 -10.60 13.26 9.95
C MET A 1 -11.04 12.57 11.22
N GLN A 2 -11.86 11.51 11.15
CA GLN A 2 -12.39 10.89 12.36
C GLN A 2 -11.37 9.90 12.94
N LEU A 3 -11.07 10.04 14.22
CA LEU A 3 -10.12 9.20 14.95
C LEU A 3 -10.84 7.97 15.53
N ASN A 4 -10.27 6.79 15.32
CA ASN A 4 -10.77 5.57 15.99
C ASN A 4 -10.38 5.54 17.47
N LEU A 5 -10.89 4.55 18.20
CA LEU A 5 -10.75 4.47 19.65
C LEU A 5 -9.32 4.14 20.07
N GLU A 6 -8.61 3.32 19.31
CA GLU A 6 -7.20 2.99 19.53
C GLU A 6 -6.33 4.24 19.37
N GLN A 7 -6.53 5.01 18.31
CA GLN A 7 -5.85 6.28 18.09
C GLN A 7 -6.18 7.30 19.19
N LYS A 8 -7.45 7.43 19.60
CA LYS A 8 -7.86 8.29 20.72
C LYS A 8 -7.21 7.88 22.04
N LYS A 9 -7.08 6.57 22.31
CA LYS A 9 -6.40 6.06 23.49
C LYS A 9 -4.91 6.42 23.49
N LEU A 10 -4.25 6.33 22.34
CA LEU A 10 -2.84 6.72 22.21
C LEU A 10 -2.64 8.22 22.36
N ILE A 11 -3.50 9.04 21.75
CA ILE A 11 -3.45 10.49 21.88
C ILE A 11 -3.59 10.90 23.37
N ARG A 12 -4.47 10.24 24.12
CA ARG A 12 -4.77 10.54 25.52
C ARG A 12 -3.91 9.75 26.52
N SER A 13 -2.96 8.94 26.07
CA SER A 13 -2.06 8.23 26.97
C SER A 13 -1.20 9.18 27.80
N SER A 14 -0.71 8.72 28.96
CA SER A 14 0.21 9.51 29.79
C SER A 14 1.38 10.04 28.97
N ALA A 15 1.74 11.31 29.18
CA ALA A 15 2.78 12.00 28.44
C ALA A 15 4.12 12.05 29.21
N MET A 16 4.35 11.18 30.16
CA MET A 16 5.58 11.20 30.96
C MET A 16 6.63 10.24 30.38
N GLY A 17 7.88 10.72 30.22
CA GLY A 17 9.03 9.92 29.84
C GLY A 17 9.08 9.56 28.35
N HIS A 18 9.59 8.37 28.02
CA HIS A 18 9.85 7.94 26.64
C HIS A 18 8.80 6.93 26.20
N SER A 19 8.32 7.05 24.97
CA SER A 19 7.34 6.14 24.37
C SER A 19 7.58 5.94 22.89
N ILE A 20 7.15 4.78 22.37
CA ILE A 20 7.19 4.50 20.93
C ILE A 20 5.86 3.93 20.44
N ILE A 21 5.38 4.49 19.35
CA ILE A 21 4.28 3.97 18.56
C ILE A 21 4.86 3.36 17.29
N ARG A 22 4.77 2.03 17.20
CA ARG A 22 5.08 1.32 15.97
C ARG A 22 3.80 1.14 15.17
N GLY A 23 3.88 1.15 13.85
CA GLY A 23 2.66 0.90 13.09
C GLY A 23 2.94 0.69 11.62
N VAL A 24 2.00 -0.02 10.97
CA VAL A 24 2.05 -0.28 9.54
C VAL A 24 1.79 0.98 8.72
N ALA A 25 2.11 0.93 7.43
CA ALA A 25 1.70 1.97 6.49
C ALA A 25 0.18 2.19 6.58
N GLY A 26 -0.25 3.45 6.68
CA GLY A 26 -1.68 3.77 6.70
C GLY A 26 -2.41 3.56 8.02
N SER A 27 -1.72 3.24 9.12
CA SER A 27 -2.36 3.11 10.43
C SER A 27 -2.71 4.44 11.14
N GLY A 28 -2.45 5.58 10.49
CA GLY A 28 -2.72 6.91 11.03
C GLY A 28 -1.72 7.40 12.06
N LYS A 29 -0.49 6.89 12.05
CA LYS A 29 0.61 7.29 12.95
C LYS A 29 0.82 8.80 13.01
N THR A 30 0.99 9.44 11.85
CA THR A 30 1.17 10.90 11.73
C THR A 30 -0.05 11.64 12.27
N THR A 31 -1.26 11.15 12.01
CA THR A 31 -2.50 11.72 12.54
C THR A 31 -2.51 11.69 14.07
N VAL A 32 -2.15 10.56 14.67
CA VAL A 32 -2.00 10.44 16.14
C VAL A 32 -0.97 11.43 16.66
N ALA A 33 0.19 11.54 15.99
CA ALA A 33 1.25 12.45 16.38
C ALA A 33 0.81 13.92 16.37
N VAL A 34 0.06 14.34 15.35
CA VAL A 34 -0.44 15.74 15.22
C VAL A 34 -1.52 16.04 16.27
N HIS A 35 -2.50 15.16 16.43
CA HIS A 35 -3.53 15.33 17.48
C HIS A 35 -2.96 15.29 18.89
N ARG A 36 -1.82 14.62 19.07
CA ARG A 36 -1.11 14.61 20.35
C ARG A 36 -0.65 16.00 20.77
N ILE A 37 -0.32 16.89 19.82
CA ILE A 37 0.11 18.28 20.12
C ILE A 37 -0.97 19.01 20.90
N SER A 38 -2.22 19.02 20.41
CA SER A 38 -3.34 19.69 21.10
C SER A 38 -3.58 19.08 22.48
N PHE A 39 -3.55 17.75 22.59
CA PHE A 39 -3.68 17.09 23.88
C PHE A 39 -2.59 17.48 24.88
N LEU A 40 -1.33 17.61 24.43
CA LEU A 40 -0.21 18.02 25.28
C LEU A 40 -0.33 19.48 25.71
N LEU A 41 -0.75 20.38 24.80
CA LEU A 41 -1.01 21.76 25.13
C LEU A 41 -2.07 21.91 26.23
N ASP A 42 -3.17 21.15 26.13
CA ASP A 42 -4.30 21.24 27.04
C ASP A 42 -4.04 20.57 28.40
N ASN A 43 -3.13 19.58 28.48
CA ASN A 43 -3.02 18.72 29.67
C ASN A 43 -1.63 18.67 30.30
N TYR A 44 -0.56 19.07 29.58
CA TYR A 44 0.83 18.88 30.00
C TYR A 44 1.73 20.09 29.72
N CYS A 45 1.16 21.24 29.37
CA CYS A 45 1.88 22.50 29.27
C CYS A 45 1.34 23.44 30.36
N TYR A 46 2.00 23.45 31.51
CA TYR A 46 1.52 24.15 32.71
C TYR A 46 2.06 25.58 32.84
N GLY A 47 3.14 25.90 32.13
CA GLY A 47 3.83 27.17 32.23
C GLY A 47 4.22 27.79 30.89
N ALA A 48 4.44 29.12 30.87
CA ALA A 48 4.86 29.81 29.65
C ALA A 48 6.23 29.35 29.08
N SER A 49 7.02 28.63 29.90
CA SER A 49 8.28 28.00 29.46
C SER A 49 8.11 26.64 28.79
N ASP A 50 6.91 26.05 28.81
CA ASP A 50 6.67 24.77 28.20
C ASP A 50 6.59 24.90 26.68
N LYS A 51 7.30 24.01 25.98
CA LYS A 51 7.43 24.04 24.53
C LYS A 51 7.26 22.64 23.96
N ILE A 52 6.59 22.56 22.84
CA ILE A 52 6.40 21.34 22.07
C ILE A 52 7.22 21.43 20.78
N LEU A 53 8.02 20.40 20.52
CA LEU A 53 8.70 20.20 19.25
C LEU A 53 8.10 19.01 18.54
N MET A 54 7.56 19.21 17.36
CA MET A 54 7.26 18.12 16.44
C MET A 54 8.28 18.13 15.31
N VAL A 55 8.97 17.01 15.16
CA VAL A 55 10.05 16.84 14.19
C VAL A 55 9.76 15.66 13.28
N THR A 56 10.05 15.82 11.99
CA THR A 56 10.01 14.75 11.00
C THR A 56 11.27 14.76 10.15
N TYR A 57 11.53 13.64 9.46
CA TYR A 57 12.69 13.52 8.58
C TYR A 57 12.50 14.32 7.28
N ASN A 58 11.31 14.22 6.65
CA ASN A 58 11.07 14.75 5.32
C ASN A 58 10.47 16.17 5.34
N LYS A 59 11.01 17.06 4.51
CA LYS A 59 10.53 18.44 4.36
C LYS A 59 9.08 18.51 3.82
N SER A 60 8.73 17.64 2.88
CA SER A 60 7.37 17.59 2.31
C SER A 60 6.34 17.18 3.36
N LEU A 61 6.72 16.27 4.27
CA LEU A 61 5.87 15.84 5.37
C LEU A 61 5.64 16.95 6.40
N THR A 62 6.61 17.84 6.59
CA THR A 62 6.45 19.01 7.48
C THR A 62 5.27 19.88 7.03
N ASN A 63 5.20 20.21 5.74
CA ASN A 63 4.10 21.02 5.19
C ASN A 63 2.74 20.32 5.33
N TYR A 64 2.71 19.00 5.17
CA TYR A 64 1.50 18.21 5.38
C TYR A 64 1.06 18.19 6.85
N ILE A 65 2.00 18.05 7.77
CA ILE A 65 1.76 18.11 9.22
C ILE A 65 1.22 19.50 9.62
N GLU A 66 1.83 20.56 9.14
CA GLU A 66 1.37 21.95 9.37
C GLU A 66 -0.05 22.16 8.84
N TYR A 67 -0.36 21.60 7.66
CA TYR A 67 -1.70 21.65 7.09
C TYR A 67 -2.72 20.91 7.96
N ILE A 68 -2.44 19.66 8.40
CA ILE A 68 -3.34 18.90 9.28
C ILE A 68 -3.52 19.64 10.62
N TYR A 69 -2.44 20.12 11.21
CA TYR A 69 -2.48 20.85 12.48
C TYR A 69 -3.39 22.07 12.37
N GLY A 70 -3.26 22.85 11.30
CA GLY A 70 -4.11 24.00 11.04
C GLY A 70 -5.60 23.68 10.79
N GLN A 71 -5.94 22.46 10.36
CA GLN A 71 -7.34 22.00 10.25
C GLN A 71 -7.91 21.61 11.63
N ILE A 72 -7.15 20.87 12.45
CA ILE A 72 -7.55 20.48 13.80
C ILE A 72 -7.83 21.72 14.66
N ASP A 73 -7.00 22.73 14.53
CA ASP A 73 -7.11 23.96 15.29
C ASP A 73 -8.37 24.76 14.95
N LYS A 74 -8.87 24.66 13.71
CA LYS A 74 -10.14 25.28 13.30
C LYS A 74 -11.36 24.55 13.87
N ASP A 75 -11.29 23.21 13.98
CA ASP A 75 -12.38 22.40 14.51
C ASP A 75 -12.50 22.53 16.04
N ASP A 76 -11.40 22.85 16.72
CA ASP A 76 -11.31 22.98 18.20
C ASP A 76 -11.63 24.38 18.74
N GLN A 77 -12.20 25.30 17.95
CA GLN A 77 -12.53 26.69 18.34
C GLN A 77 -13.53 26.84 19.50
N TYR A 78 -14.02 25.77 20.09
CA TYR A 78 -14.94 25.78 21.24
C TYR A 78 -14.22 25.60 22.60
N GLY A 79 -12.88 25.69 22.66
CA GLY A 79 -12.10 25.62 23.90
C GLY A 79 -12.25 26.88 24.76
N LEU A 80 -12.41 26.69 26.08
CA LEU A 80 -12.60 27.74 27.09
C LEU A 80 -11.40 28.66 27.33
N PHE A 81 -10.27 28.45 26.69
CA PHE A 81 -9.05 29.22 26.86
C PHE A 81 -8.53 29.77 25.51
N ASP A 82 -8.01 31.00 25.56
CA ASP A 82 -7.35 31.61 24.41
C ASP A 82 -6.04 30.86 24.08
N LYS A 83 -6.11 29.97 23.10
CA LYS A 83 -4.98 29.12 22.66
C LYS A 83 -3.89 29.87 21.90
N THR A 84 -4.13 31.14 21.53
CA THR A 84 -3.23 31.91 20.67
C THR A 84 -1.85 32.17 21.26
N GLU A 85 -1.72 32.29 22.59
CA GLU A 85 -0.40 32.46 23.24
C GLU A 85 0.33 31.10 23.39
N LEU A 86 -0.36 30.02 23.72
CA LEU A 86 0.23 28.68 23.87
C LEU A 86 0.70 28.11 22.54
N GLN A 87 0.03 28.40 21.43
CA GLN A 87 0.42 27.99 20.08
C GLN A 87 1.77 28.53 19.64
N LYS A 88 2.19 29.71 20.17
CA LYS A 88 3.54 30.25 19.94
C LYS A 88 4.66 29.34 20.45
N ASN A 89 4.33 28.40 21.35
CA ASN A 89 5.28 27.47 21.95
C ASN A 89 5.36 26.12 21.20
N VAL A 90 4.61 25.96 20.09
CA VAL A 90 4.67 24.77 19.23
C VAL A 90 5.58 25.03 18.04
N LYS A 91 6.57 24.17 17.86
CA LYS A 91 7.45 24.21 16.69
C LYS A 91 7.34 22.92 15.88
N ILE A 92 6.86 23.04 14.66
CA ILE A 92 6.82 21.94 13.67
C ILE A 92 7.94 22.18 12.66
N THR A 93 8.80 21.19 12.41
CA THR A 93 9.95 21.37 11.51
C THR A 93 10.52 20.03 11.07
N ASN A 94 11.33 20.01 10.01
CA ASN A 94 12.17 18.86 9.72
C ASN A 94 13.50 18.91 10.50
N ILE A 95 14.09 17.73 10.70
CA ILE A 95 15.30 17.58 11.52
C ILE A 95 16.48 18.38 10.95
N ASP A 96 16.69 18.35 9.64
CA ASP A 96 17.86 19.00 9.01
C ASP A 96 17.78 20.53 9.12
N LYS A 97 16.57 21.12 8.93
CA LYS A 97 16.35 22.56 9.12
C LYS A 97 16.60 22.96 10.58
N LEU A 98 16.17 22.12 11.53
CA LEU A 98 16.40 22.34 12.94
C LEU A 98 17.88 22.33 13.26
N LEU A 99 18.61 21.29 12.86
CA LEU A 99 20.04 21.14 13.14
C LEU A 99 20.89 22.17 12.39
N TYR A 100 20.49 22.59 11.20
CA TYR A 100 21.17 23.64 10.46
C TYR A 100 21.21 24.96 11.24
N SER A 101 20.20 25.29 12.04
CA SER A 101 20.22 26.49 12.88
C SER A 101 21.32 26.42 13.95
N TYR A 102 21.53 25.28 14.58
CA TYR A 102 22.60 25.08 15.56
C TYR A 102 23.98 24.94 14.93
N PHE A 103 24.06 24.37 13.74
CA PHE A 103 25.29 24.41 12.93
C PHE A 103 25.70 25.84 12.60
N ARG A 104 24.76 26.71 12.23
CA ARG A 104 25.07 28.13 12.00
C ARG A 104 25.56 28.81 13.27
N ALA A 105 24.98 28.53 14.41
CA ALA A 105 25.45 29.05 15.71
C ALA A 105 26.88 28.56 16.03
N PHE A 106 27.19 27.27 15.76
CA PHE A 106 28.55 26.74 15.86
C PHE A 106 29.52 27.49 14.94
N CYS A 107 29.15 27.74 13.70
CA CYS A 107 29.98 28.47 12.74
C CYS A 107 30.27 29.91 13.22
N GLN A 108 29.26 30.59 13.77
CA GLN A 108 29.41 31.93 14.34
C GLN A 108 30.37 31.94 15.54
N GLU A 109 30.24 31.00 16.46
CA GLU A 109 31.16 30.83 17.61
C GLU A 109 32.61 30.63 17.16
N LYS A 110 32.82 29.82 16.09
CA LYS A 110 34.17 29.55 15.57
C LYS A 110 34.70 30.64 14.62
N GLY A 111 33.93 31.66 14.34
CA GLY A 111 34.31 32.73 13.39
C GLY A 111 34.53 32.19 11.96
N LYS A 112 33.93 31.04 11.61
CA LYS A 112 34.07 30.39 10.28
C LYS A 112 32.72 30.14 9.64
N LEU A 113 32.52 30.63 8.43
CA LEU A 113 31.33 30.38 7.65
C LEU A 113 31.54 29.11 6.79
N LEU A 114 31.20 27.94 7.34
CA LEU A 114 31.26 26.70 6.58
C LEU A 114 30.09 26.58 5.61
N GLN A 115 30.37 26.12 4.39
CA GLN A 115 29.36 25.81 3.36
C GLN A 115 29.34 24.30 3.07
N ILE A 116 28.17 23.77 2.69
CA ILE A 116 28.06 22.34 2.30
C ILE A 116 28.72 22.16 0.93
N VAL A 117 29.69 21.27 0.85
CA VAL A 117 30.40 20.94 -0.39
C VAL A 117 29.46 20.21 -1.35
N GLN A 118 29.49 20.58 -2.63
CA GLN A 118 28.66 19.96 -3.67
C GLN A 118 29.36 19.97 -5.03
N GLY A 119 28.89 19.09 -5.93
CA GLY A 119 29.26 19.06 -7.32
C GLY A 119 30.74 18.78 -7.58
N GLN A 120 31.34 19.47 -8.54
CA GLN A 120 32.72 19.23 -8.99
C GLN A 120 33.74 19.42 -7.85
N LYS A 121 33.50 20.38 -6.97
CA LYS A 121 34.39 20.66 -5.82
C LYS A 121 34.47 19.50 -4.83
N GLU A 122 33.35 18.83 -4.60
CA GLU A 122 33.31 17.62 -3.76
C GLU A 122 34.16 16.49 -4.38
N ILE A 123 34.03 16.28 -5.68
CA ILE A 123 34.79 15.25 -6.39
C ILE A 123 36.31 15.53 -6.30
N GLU A 124 36.72 16.78 -6.50
CA GLU A 124 38.14 17.18 -6.40
C GLU A 124 38.72 16.90 -5.01
N ILE A 125 37.99 17.26 -3.94
CA ILE A 125 38.45 17.04 -2.57
C ILE A 125 38.53 15.53 -2.28
N TRP A 126 37.56 14.73 -2.73
CA TRP A 126 37.62 13.27 -2.58
C TRP A 126 38.82 12.66 -3.29
N GLN A 127 39.08 13.04 -4.55
CA GLN A 127 40.24 12.55 -5.32
C GLN A 127 41.56 12.91 -4.67
N LYS A 128 41.69 14.17 -4.20
CA LYS A 128 42.87 14.64 -3.49
C LYS A 128 43.10 13.87 -2.19
N SER A 129 42.06 13.69 -1.40
CA SER A 129 42.13 12.98 -0.10
C SER A 129 42.49 11.51 -0.32
N LEU A 130 41.86 10.86 -1.31
CA LEU A 130 42.14 9.47 -1.66
C LEU A 130 43.61 9.29 -2.11
N SER A 131 44.09 10.18 -2.97
CA SER A 131 45.51 10.18 -3.42
C SER A 131 46.47 10.33 -2.26
N ASN A 132 46.18 11.21 -1.30
CA ASN A 132 47.02 11.43 -0.13
C ASN A 132 47.10 10.19 0.78
N VAL A 133 45.95 9.59 1.08
CA VAL A 133 45.88 8.39 1.95
C VAL A 133 46.51 7.16 1.27
N LYS A 134 46.39 7.03 -0.03
CA LYS A 134 47.07 5.98 -0.79
C LYS A 134 48.60 5.99 -0.70
N LYS A 135 49.23 7.12 -0.41
CA LYS A 135 50.67 7.17 -0.17
C LYS A 135 51.10 6.35 1.03
N THR A 136 50.24 6.27 2.06
CA THR A 136 50.50 5.50 3.29
C THR A 136 49.87 4.11 3.27
N PHE A 137 48.73 3.94 2.58
CA PHE A 137 47.93 2.72 2.51
C PHE A 137 47.80 2.17 1.10
N GLY A 138 48.84 2.24 0.30
CA GLY A 138 48.84 1.82 -1.13
C GLY A 138 48.54 0.34 -1.35
N ASP A 139 48.79 -0.49 -0.33
CA ASP A 139 48.46 -1.91 -0.29
C ASP A 139 46.96 -2.22 -0.07
N VAL A 140 46.19 -1.24 0.35
CA VAL A 140 44.77 -1.42 0.69
C VAL A 140 43.88 -1.19 -0.53
N LYS A 141 43.44 -2.27 -1.17
CA LYS A 141 42.68 -2.27 -2.44
C LYS A 141 41.37 -1.46 -2.39
N ILE A 142 40.70 -1.35 -1.22
CA ILE A 142 39.44 -0.60 -1.11
C ILE A 142 39.59 0.90 -1.41
N LEU A 143 40.84 1.41 -1.36
CA LEU A 143 41.14 2.80 -1.72
C LEU A 143 41.24 3.01 -3.23
N ASP A 144 40.97 2.01 -4.08
CA ASP A 144 40.93 2.19 -5.52
C ASP A 144 39.75 3.06 -5.92
N ALA A 145 39.92 3.89 -6.95
CA ALA A 145 38.92 4.86 -7.39
C ALA A 145 37.55 4.22 -7.72
N LYS A 146 37.55 2.98 -8.17
CA LYS A 146 36.31 2.22 -8.43
C LYS A 146 35.43 1.98 -7.20
N TYR A 147 36.01 2.08 -5.99
CA TYR A 147 35.26 1.93 -4.73
C TYR A 147 34.91 3.25 -4.06
N LEU A 148 35.07 4.39 -4.76
CA LEU A 148 34.81 5.71 -4.20
C LEU A 148 33.35 5.86 -3.70
N GLY A 149 32.37 5.31 -4.43
CA GLY A 149 30.96 5.30 -4.02
C GLY A 149 30.76 4.58 -2.68
N PHE A 150 31.34 3.39 -2.55
CA PHE A 150 31.34 2.65 -1.29
C PHE A 150 31.99 3.44 -0.14
N LEU A 151 33.17 4.04 -0.37
CA LEU A 151 33.91 4.82 0.64
C LEU A 151 33.10 6.04 1.12
N LYS A 152 32.45 6.76 0.19
CA LYS A 152 31.55 7.87 0.53
C LYS A 152 30.42 7.40 1.44
N ASN A 153 29.77 6.31 1.07
CA ASN A 153 28.66 5.73 1.84
C ASN A 153 29.09 5.23 3.22
N GLU A 154 30.27 4.61 3.31
CA GLU A 154 30.82 4.16 4.59
C GLU A 154 31.15 5.32 5.52
N ILE A 155 31.80 6.36 5.01
CA ILE A 155 32.16 7.56 5.77
C ILE A 155 30.91 8.32 6.22
N ALA A 156 29.91 8.43 5.34
CA ALA A 156 28.60 9.01 5.71
C ALA A 156 27.95 8.22 6.86
N TRP A 157 27.99 6.89 6.82
CA TRP A 157 27.48 6.03 7.89
C TRP A 157 28.28 6.19 9.19
N ILE A 158 29.62 6.25 9.15
CA ILE A 158 30.49 6.49 10.31
C ILE A 158 30.07 7.79 11.01
N LYS A 159 29.92 8.86 10.26
CA LYS A 159 29.52 10.18 10.76
C LYS A 159 28.07 10.15 11.32
N ALA A 160 27.13 9.55 10.59
CA ALA A 160 25.74 9.44 11.02
C ALA A 160 25.55 8.59 12.29
N CYS A 161 26.41 7.58 12.51
CA CYS A 161 26.43 6.76 13.73
C CYS A 161 27.26 7.37 14.87
N ASN A 162 27.90 8.53 14.63
CA ASN A 162 28.81 9.15 15.60
C ASN A 162 29.99 8.23 16.00
N TYR A 163 30.55 7.50 15.05
CA TYR A 163 31.77 6.69 15.22
C TYR A 163 33.00 7.46 14.73
N VAL A 164 33.03 8.77 14.98
CA VAL A 164 34.09 9.68 14.50
C VAL A 164 35.40 9.56 15.25
N GLU A 165 35.43 8.89 16.39
CA GLU A 165 36.65 8.55 17.11
C GLU A 165 37.23 7.23 16.58
N TYR A 166 38.57 7.16 16.46
CA TYR A 166 39.28 6.02 15.85
C TYR A 166 38.87 4.68 16.45
N GLU A 167 38.93 4.54 17.77
CA GLU A 167 38.61 3.30 18.49
C GLU A 167 37.11 2.93 18.37
N SER A 168 36.25 3.94 18.35
CA SER A 168 34.81 3.75 18.14
C SER A 168 34.49 3.09 16.81
N TYR A 169 35.11 3.54 15.72
CA TYR A 169 34.92 2.93 14.41
C TYR A 169 35.61 1.56 14.30
N GLN A 170 36.82 1.41 14.85
CA GLN A 170 37.56 0.15 14.79
C GLN A 170 36.78 -1.01 15.43
N SER A 171 36.13 -0.74 16.57
CA SER A 171 35.37 -1.74 17.34
C SER A 171 33.89 -1.86 16.92
N ALA A 172 33.36 -0.91 16.14
CA ALA A 172 31.95 -0.86 15.80
C ALA A 172 31.42 -2.12 15.12
N ASP A 173 30.24 -2.57 15.53
CA ASP A 173 29.43 -3.49 14.76
C ASP A 173 28.73 -2.72 13.64
N ARG A 174 28.90 -3.17 12.39
CA ARG A 174 28.32 -2.50 11.21
C ARG A 174 26.86 -2.88 11.01
N ILE A 175 26.09 -2.84 12.09
CA ILE A 175 24.66 -3.13 12.09
C ILE A 175 23.95 -2.12 11.16
N GLY A 176 23.06 -2.63 10.29
CA GLY A 176 22.38 -1.83 9.30
C GLY A 176 23.17 -1.56 8.01
N ARG A 177 24.34 -2.22 7.85
CA ARG A 177 25.18 -2.17 6.65
C ARG A 177 25.37 -3.53 5.98
N MET A 178 24.91 -4.60 6.60
CA MET A 178 25.01 -5.98 6.09
C MET A 178 23.67 -6.69 6.27
N GLY A 179 23.23 -7.43 5.26
CA GLY A 179 22.11 -8.33 5.36
C GLY A 179 22.39 -9.58 6.18
N SER A 180 21.36 -10.31 6.59
CA SER A 180 21.46 -11.51 7.42
C SER A 180 22.19 -12.68 6.74
N LYS A 181 22.25 -12.70 5.43
CA LYS A 181 22.85 -13.78 4.61
C LYS A 181 24.32 -13.52 4.22
N GLY A 182 24.93 -12.45 4.72
CA GLY A 182 26.31 -12.06 4.53
C GLY A 182 26.95 -12.59 3.24
N SER A 183 26.76 -11.95 2.10
CA SER A 183 27.41 -12.36 0.86
C SER A 183 28.89 -12.02 0.92
N ASN A 184 29.75 -12.91 0.41
CA ASN A 184 31.20 -12.67 0.27
C ASN A 184 31.54 -11.78 -0.94
N GLU A 185 30.58 -11.07 -1.53
CA GLU A 185 30.72 -10.38 -2.82
C GLU A 185 30.98 -8.87 -2.72
N GLY A 186 31.34 -8.36 -1.56
CA GLY A 186 31.75 -6.97 -1.42
C GLY A 186 33.22 -6.69 -1.74
N PRO A 187 33.62 -5.39 -1.79
CA PRO A 187 35.00 -5.02 -2.14
C PRO A 187 36.04 -5.56 -1.17
N GLN A 188 35.71 -5.75 0.08
CA GLN A 188 36.48 -6.51 1.12
C GLN A 188 35.70 -6.61 2.43
N LYS A 189 35.84 -7.69 3.16
CA LYS A 189 35.23 -7.85 4.50
C LYS A 189 35.91 -6.90 5.50
N LEU A 190 35.16 -5.91 6.00
CA LEU A 190 35.63 -4.92 6.97
C LEU A 190 35.65 -5.50 8.40
N GLN A 191 36.68 -6.26 8.71
CA GLN A 191 36.86 -6.82 10.06
C GLN A 191 37.15 -5.72 11.10
N LYS A 192 36.72 -5.95 12.34
CA LYS A 192 37.06 -5.09 13.47
C LYS A 192 38.59 -5.01 13.63
N ASN A 193 39.09 -3.86 14.07
CA ASN A 193 40.52 -3.62 14.32
C ASN A 193 41.43 -3.94 13.15
N SER A 194 40.94 -3.74 11.93
CA SER A 194 41.67 -4.03 10.69
C SER A 194 42.37 -2.82 10.10
N ARG A 195 43.46 -3.08 9.36
CA ARG A 195 44.17 -2.05 8.58
C ARG A 195 43.28 -1.40 7.52
N ILE A 196 42.27 -2.11 7.03
CA ILE A 196 41.30 -1.56 6.10
C ILE A 196 40.46 -0.47 6.77
N ARG A 197 39.92 -0.72 7.97
CA ARG A 197 39.17 0.30 8.74
C ARG A 197 40.08 1.47 9.10
N GLN A 198 41.34 1.23 9.42
CA GLN A 198 42.31 2.29 9.64
C GLN A 198 42.45 3.20 8.40
N ALA A 199 42.59 2.60 7.22
CA ALA A 199 42.69 3.36 5.98
C ALA A 199 41.43 4.19 5.66
N ILE A 200 40.24 3.64 5.92
CA ILE A 200 38.96 4.35 5.77
C ILE A 200 38.85 5.50 6.77
N TYR A 201 39.27 5.28 8.03
CA TYR A 201 39.29 6.33 9.04
C TYR A 201 40.21 7.48 8.65
N GLU A 202 41.44 7.17 8.20
CA GLU A 202 42.40 8.21 7.73
C GLU A 202 41.87 8.95 6.51
N LEU A 203 41.13 8.27 5.62
CA LEU A 203 40.46 8.92 4.50
C LEU A 203 39.37 9.89 4.99
N MET A 204 38.55 9.49 5.95
CA MET A 204 37.53 10.35 6.58
C MET A 204 38.19 11.58 7.23
N ALA A 205 39.23 11.37 8.03
CA ALA A 205 39.93 12.44 8.72
C ALA A 205 40.58 13.43 7.71
N THR A 206 41.24 12.90 6.68
CA THR A 206 41.88 13.69 5.63
C THR A 206 40.86 14.52 4.86
N TYR A 207 39.76 13.88 4.42
CA TYR A 207 38.67 14.53 3.69
C TYR A 207 38.03 15.64 4.52
N THR A 208 37.68 15.37 5.78
CA THR A 208 37.10 16.37 6.68
C THR A 208 38.05 17.54 6.91
N LYS A 209 39.35 17.30 7.09
CA LYS A 209 40.39 18.34 7.21
C LYS A 209 40.50 19.19 5.95
N GLU A 210 40.53 18.59 4.76
CA GLU A 210 40.59 19.30 3.50
C GLU A 210 39.35 20.15 3.22
N CYS A 211 38.16 19.65 3.56
CA CYS A 211 36.92 20.42 3.52
C CYS A 211 37.01 21.62 4.47
N TYR A 212 37.34 21.38 5.75
CA TYR A 212 37.40 22.44 6.75
C TYR A 212 38.43 23.53 6.45
N ALA A 213 39.57 23.15 5.84
CA ALA A 213 40.60 24.11 5.41
C ALA A 213 40.09 25.08 4.31
N GLN A 214 39.12 24.65 3.52
CA GLN A 214 38.50 25.44 2.45
C GLN A 214 37.17 26.09 2.88
N ASN A 215 36.83 26.15 4.17
CA ASN A 215 35.56 26.59 4.73
C ASN A 215 34.36 25.77 4.19
N LEU A 216 34.57 24.47 3.98
CA LEU A 216 33.57 23.54 3.53
C LEU A 216 33.34 22.45 4.58
N CYS A 217 32.18 21.79 4.49
CA CYS A 217 31.83 20.58 5.24
C CYS A 217 30.93 19.69 4.40
N ASP A 218 30.80 18.42 4.71
CA ASP A 218 29.77 17.58 4.09
C ASP A 218 28.43 17.67 4.83
N PHE A 219 27.40 17.04 4.25
CA PHE A 219 26.06 17.08 4.83
C PHE A 219 25.98 16.43 6.22
N GLN A 220 26.77 15.36 6.47
CA GLN A 220 26.76 14.67 7.76
C GLN A 220 27.49 15.48 8.86
N ASP A 221 28.45 16.31 8.49
CA ASP A 221 29.16 17.20 9.42
C ASP A 221 28.20 18.24 10.05
N VAL A 222 27.14 18.65 9.36
CA VAL A 222 26.12 19.59 9.87
C VAL A 222 25.55 19.11 11.20
N ALA A 223 25.13 17.84 11.26
CA ALA A 223 24.58 17.25 12.49
C ALA A 223 25.64 17.08 13.58
N LEU A 224 26.86 16.68 13.21
CA LEU A 224 27.99 16.55 14.18
C LEU A 224 28.36 17.88 14.81
N TYR A 225 28.47 18.94 14.02
CA TYR A 225 28.76 20.29 14.52
C TYR A 225 27.61 20.84 15.36
N ALA A 226 26.36 20.59 14.96
CA ALA A 226 25.18 20.93 15.74
C ALA A 226 25.22 20.23 17.12
N LEU A 227 25.53 18.92 17.15
CA LEU A 227 25.66 18.16 18.39
C LEU A 227 26.77 18.72 19.28
N LYS A 228 27.90 19.09 18.69
CA LYS A 228 29.03 19.72 19.43
C LYS A 228 28.64 21.04 20.06
N TYR A 229 27.89 21.87 19.33
CA TYR A 229 27.36 23.13 19.86
C TYR A 229 26.39 22.87 21.03
N LEU A 230 25.42 21.98 20.84
CA LEU A 230 24.39 21.65 21.81
C LEU A 230 24.97 21.08 23.13
N LYS A 231 26.04 20.28 23.06
CA LYS A 231 26.71 19.74 24.26
C LYS A 231 27.42 20.80 25.07
N ASN A 232 27.89 21.88 24.43
CA ASN A 232 28.67 22.93 25.08
C ASN A 232 27.82 24.09 25.59
N HIS A 233 26.52 24.14 25.20
CA HIS A 233 25.65 25.27 25.57
C HIS A 233 24.33 24.75 26.17
N LYS A 234 23.98 25.25 27.37
CA LYS A 234 22.66 24.97 27.94
C LYS A 234 21.62 25.77 27.13
N ILE A 235 20.77 25.07 26.41
CA ILE A 235 19.65 25.67 25.66
C ILE A 235 18.35 25.54 26.45
N SER A 236 17.37 26.41 26.18
CA SER A 236 16.01 26.23 26.69
C SER A 236 15.40 25.01 26.01
N GLY A 237 15.27 23.92 26.75
CA GLY A 237 14.77 22.64 26.25
C GLY A 237 13.31 22.66 25.82
N TYR A 238 12.88 21.59 25.12
CA TYR A 238 11.49 21.31 24.83
C TYR A 238 10.93 20.35 25.89
N THR A 239 9.77 20.71 26.46
CA THR A 239 9.07 19.88 27.43
C THR A 239 8.57 18.59 26.77
N HIS A 240 8.06 18.70 25.55
CA HIS A 240 7.60 17.55 24.78
C HIS A 240 8.24 17.53 23.40
N ILE A 241 8.71 16.33 22.99
CA ILE A 241 9.25 16.10 21.65
C ILE A 241 8.46 14.96 21.00
N ILE A 242 7.88 15.21 19.84
CA ILE A 242 7.23 14.19 19.00
C ILE A 242 8.08 14.00 17.75
N ILE A 243 8.48 12.77 17.47
CA ILE A 243 9.36 12.43 16.36
C ILE A 243 8.63 11.51 15.42
N ASP A 244 8.13 12.05 14.31
CA ASP A 244 7.49 11.26 13.25
C ASP A 244 8.52 10.74 12.24
N GLU A 245 8.26 9.59 11.62
CA GLU A 245 9.18 8.86 10.74
C GLU A 245 10.55 8.61 11.42
N SER A 246 10.54 8.34 12.71
CA SER A 246 11.75 8.23 13.53
C SER A 246 12.70 7.12 13.10
N GLN A 247 12.23 6.10 12.33
CA GLN A 247 13.07 5.04 11.78
C GLN A 247 14.10 5.57 10.77
N ASP A 248 13.97 6.80 10.26
CA ASP A 248 14.92 7.37 9.29
C ASP A 248 16.02 8.20 9.92
N LEU A 249 15.88 8.52 11.20
CA LEU A 249 16.88 9.37 11.90
C LEU A 249 18.19 8.62 12.16
N SER A 250 19.28 9.36 11.98
CA SER A 250 20.62 8.90 12.36
C SER A 250 20.83 9.01 13.87
N ARG A 251 21.85 8.31 14.39
CA ARG A 251 22.22 8.40 15.82
C ARG A 251 22.56 9.83 16.24
N VAL A 252 23.30 10.56 15.42
CA VAL A 252 23.69 11.94 15.73
C VAL A 252 22.46 12.86 15.82
N GLN A 253 21.49 12.70 14.91
CA GLN A 253 20.25 13.46 14.94
C GLN A 253 19.44 13.15 16.23
N LEU A 254 19.33 11.88 16.60
CA LEU A 254 18.69 11.48 17.86
C LEU A 254 19.43 12.06 19.08
N GLN A 255 20.76 12.01 19.09
CA GLN A 255 21.56 12.61 20.17
C GLN A 255 21.35 14.14 20.26
N CYS A 256 21.19 14.84 19.13
CA CYS A 256 20.86 16.26 19.15
C CYS A 256 19.49 16.51 19.80
N LEU A 257 18.47 15.70 19.45
CA LEU A 257 17.14 15.83 20.04
C LEU A 257 17.17 15.58 21.56
N MET A 258 17.98 14.62 22.02
CA MET A 258 18.19 14.37 23.45
C MET A 258 18.83 15.56 24.18
N GLN A 259 19.72 16.32 23.53
CA GLN A 259 20.27 17.53 24.12
C GLN A 259 19.24 18.69 24.17
N MET A 260 18.17 18.60 23.38
CA MET A 260 17.09 19.61 23.34
C MET A 260 15.92 19.25 24.27
N TYR A 261 15.93 18.04 24.85
CA TYR A 261 14.87 17.55 25.73
C TYR A 261 15.05 18.07 27.16
N ASP A 262 13.98 18.61 27.72
CA ASP A 262 13.95 19.11 29.10
C ASP A 262 13.60 17.95 30.07
N SER A 263 14.62 17.20 30.46
CA SER A 263 14.46 16.09 31.40
C SER A 263 14.31 16.49 32.87
N GLU A 264 14.40 17.78 33.19
CA GLU A 264 14.25 18.27 34.57
C GLU A 264 12.79 18.31 35.02
N LYS A 265 11.84 18.25 34.08
CA LYS A 265 10.39 18.26 34.36
C LYS A 265 9.83 16.82 34.37
N ASP A 266 9.19 16.44 35.47
CA ASP A 266 8.62 15.07 35.65
C ASP A 266 7.55 14.73 34.61
N TYR A 267 6.87 15.74 34.05
CA TYR A 267 5.82 15.59 33.05
C TYR A 267 6.31 15.69 31.60
N SER A 268 7.60 15.86 31.40
CA SER A 268 8.17 15.93 30.05
C SER A 268 8.14 14.60 29.33
N SER A 269 8.09 14.63 28.00
CA SER A 269 8.01 13.40 27.20
C SER A 269 8.72 13.45 25.85
N ILE A 270 9.20 12.29 25.43
CA ILE A 270 9.60 12.04 24.03
C ILE A 270 8.75 10.89 23.48
N MET A 271 8.09 11.14 22.37
CA MET A 271 7.30 10.14 21.64
C MET A 271 7.92 9.88 20.26
N PHE A 272 8.28 8.63 20.04
CA PHE A 272 8.74 8.13 18.75
C PHE A 272 7.57 7.53 17.99
N VAL A 273 7.51 7.82 16.69
CA VAL A 273 6.54 7.22 15.78
C VAL A 273 7.32 6.59 14.63
N ALA A 274 7.18 5.28 14.44
CA ALA A 274 8.04 4.52 13.54
C ALA A 274 7.30 3.45 12.72
N ASP A 275 7.84 3.20 11.51
CA ASP A 275 7.48 2.06 10.66
C ASP A 275 8.76 1.48 10.04
N THR A 276 9.25 0.37 10.58
CA THR A 276 10.54 -0.20 10.15
C THR A 276 10.49 -0.82 8.75
N ALA A 277 9.32 -1.24 8.27
CA ALA A 277 9.13 -1.67 6.89
C ALA A 277 9.34 -0.53 5.88
N GLN A 278 9.21 0.73 6.32
CA GLN A 278 9.45 1.93 5.52
C GLN A 278 10.82 2.58 5.77
N SER A 279 11.74 1.95 6.52
CA SER A 279 13.11 2.42 6.68
C SER A 279 13.90 2.15 5.39
N ILE A 280 14.23 3.22 4.67
CA ILE A 280 14.88 3.17 3.34
C ILE A 280 16.26 3.85 3.29
N TYR A 281 16.79 4.30 4.43
CA TYR A 281 18.08 4.99 4.49
C TYR A 281 19.12 4.15 5.25
N SER A 282 20.29 3.97 4.65
CA SER A 282 21.40 3.20 5.24
C SER A 282 22.01 3.85 6.50
N THR A 283 21.74 5.14 6.72
CA THR A 283 22.18 5.90 7.88
C THR A 283 21.23 5.82 9.08
N SER A 284 20.09 5.18 8.90
CA SER A 284 19.06 5.02 9.94
C SER A 284 19.63 4.32 11.18
N TRP A 285 19.23 4.83 12.36
CA TRP A 285 19.67 4.20 13.63
C TRP A 285 18.75 3.08 14.09
N LEU A 286 17.42 3.24 13.90
CA LEU A 286 16.41 2.27 14.34
C LEU A 286 16.30 1.12 13.34
N VAL A 287 17.26 0.20 13.41
CA VAL A 287 17.35 -1.01 12.58
C VAL A 287 17.49 -2.23 13.48
N LYS A 288 17.21 -3.42 12.96
CA LYS A 288 17.35 -4.70 13.66
C LYS A 288 18.72 -4.79 14.38
N GLY A 289 18.70 -5.20 15.63
CA GLY A 289 19.91 -5.37 16.46
C GLY A 289 20.40 -4.12 17.16
N ARG A 290 19.71 -2.97 17.06
CA ARG A 290 19.99 -1.76 17.83
C ARG A 290 18.88 -1.45 18.82
N SER A 291 19.25 -1.17 20.09
CA SER A 291 18.31 -0.84 21.15
C SER A 291 18.22 0.66 21.40
N PHE A 292 17.06 1.11 21.89
CA PHE A 292 16.89 2.50 22.37
C PHE A 292 17.76 2.83 23.56
N THR A 293 18.08 1.85 24.40
CA THR A 293 18.99 2.01 25.55
C THR A 293 20.39 2.41 25.11
N SER A 294 20.83 2.03 23.90
CA SER A 294 22.14 2.43 23.35
C SER A 294 22.27 3.93 23.06
N ILE A 295 21.16 4.68 23.09
CA ILE A 295 21.12 6.13 22.97
C ILE A 295 20.54 6.81 24.21
N GLY A 296 20.43 6.08 25.34
CA GLY A 296 19.99 6.63 26.61
C GLY A 296 18.49 6.69 26.82
N LEU A 297 17.69 5.96 26.02
CA LEU A 297 16.24 5.96 26.10
C LEU A 297 15.72 4.65 26.69
N ASP A 298 14.84 4.74 27.68
CA ASP A 298 14.12 3.59 28.23
C ASP A 298 12.67 3.57 27.69
N MET A 299 12.37 2.55 26.88
CA MET A 299 11.05 2.30 26.31
C MET A 299 10.30 1.16 26.99
N THR A 300 10.80 0.66 28.13
CA THR A 300 10.23 -0.51 28.82
C THR A 300 8.78 -0.26 29.19
N GLY A 301 7.87 -1.12 28.71
CA GLY A 301 6.42 -1.04 28.95
C GLY A 301 5.68 0.11 28.26
N ARG A 302 6.37 0.88 27.40
CA ARG A 302 5.80 2.06 26.71
C ARG A 302 5.89 1.96 25.19
N SER A 303 5.80 0.74 24.68
CA SER A 303 5.73 0.45 23.25
C SER A 303 4.33 0.00 22.87
N THR A 304 3.75 0.63 21.88
CA THR A 304 2.42 0.29 21.34
C THR A 304 2.51 0.09 19.84
N SER A 305 1.73 -0.87 19.32
CA SER A 305 1.69 -1.17 17.89
C SER A 305 0.31 -0.84 17.29
N LEU A 306 0.31 -0.19 16.13
CA LEU A 306 -0.86 0.07 15.30
C LEU A 306 -0.78 -0.83 14.06
N ALA A 307 -1.45 -1.99 14.11
CA ALA A 307 -1.38 -2.99 13.04
C ALA A 307 -2.38 -2.74 11.90
N LYS A 308 -3.48 -2.00 12.16
CA LYS A 308 -4.56 -1.77 11.20
C LYS A 308 -4.21 -0.70 10.17
N ASN A 309 -4.39 -1.04 8.91
CA ASN A 309 -4.21 -0.10 7.80
C ASN A 309 -5.56 0.51 7.42
N TYR A 310 -5.78 1.77 7.76
CA TYR A 310 -7.01 2.53 7.43
C TYR A 310 -6.88 3.35 6.13
N ARG A 311 -5.71 3.42 5.55
CA ARG A 311 -5.39 4.28 4.39
C ARG A 311 -5.76 3.63 3.08
N THR A 312 -5.17 2.48 2.79
CA THR A 312 -5.26 1.81 1.50
C THR A 312 -6.40 0.79 1.48
N THR A 313 -6.82 0.39 0.29
CA THR A 313 -7.75 -0.74 0.15
C THR A 313 -7.07 -2.06 0.49
N THR A 314 -7.85 -3.06 0.87
CA THR A 314 -7.38 -4.42 1.15
C THR A 314 -6.53 -4.96 0.01
N GLN A 315 -6.97 -4.78 -1.23
CA GLN A 315 -6.29 -5.28 -2.43
C GLN A 315 -4.90 -4.66 -2.63
N ILE A 316 -4.75 -3.35 -2.37
CA ILE A 316 -3.44 -2.69 -2.44
C ILE A 316 -2.55 -3.16 -1.29
N ALA A 317 -3.10 -3.31 -0.07
CA ALA A 317 -2.35 -3.76 1.10
C ALA A 317 -1.84 -5.20 0.92
N GLU A 318 -2.66 -6.11 0.40
CA GLU A 318 -2.29 -7.50 0.10
C GLU A 318 -1.18 -7.57 -0.95
N ALA A 319 -1.33 -6.85 -2.06
CA ALA A 319 -0.30 -6.79 -3.10
C ALA A 319 1.03 -6.23 -2.57
N ALA A 320 0.98 -5.14 -1.79
CA ALA A 320 2.17 -4.55 -1.19
C ALA A 320 2.81 -5.48 -0.15
N TYR A 321 2.01 -6.15 0.69
CA TYR A 321 2.53 -7.08 1.67
C TYR A 321 3.15 -8.33 1.01
N SER A 322 2.56 -8.84 -0.07
CA SER A 322 3.12 -9.99 -0.80
C SER A 322 4.51 -9.70 -1.37
N LEU A 323 4.81 -8.44 -1.73
CA LEU A 323 6.14 -8.02 -2.17
C LEU A 323 7.22 -8.20 -1.09
N ILE A 324 6.90 -7.95 0.18
CA ILE A 324 7.89 -7.91 1.27
C ILE A 324 7.89 -9.17 2.15
N ARG A 325 6.85 -9.99 2.13
CA ARG A 325 6.67 -11.10 3.08
C ARG A 325 7.73 -12.21 2.97
N GLU A 326 8.35 -12.38 1.81
CA GLU A 326 9.40 -13.39 1.60
C GLU A 326 10.80 -12.88 1.98
N ASP A 327 10.94 -11.59 2.25
CA ASP A 327 12.21 -10.99 2.66
C ASP A 327 12.40 -11.16 4.18
N SER A 328 13.26 -12.11 4.56
CA SER A 328 13.53 -12.44 5.97
C SER A 328 14.15 -11.28 6.76
N ASP A 329 14.83 -10.35 6.09
CA ASP A 329 15.44 -9.19 6.75
C ASP A 329 14.39 -8.13 7.10
N ILE A 330 13.22 -8.16 6.43
CA ILE A 330 12.08 -7.32 6.75
C ILE A 330 11.19 -7.99 7.80
N VAL A 331 10.75 -9.22 7.54
CA VAL A 331 9.70 -9.88 8.35
C VAL A 331 10.21 -10.33 9.71
N ASN A 332 11.49 -10.66 9.83
CA ASN A 332 12.12 -11.06 11.09
C ASN A 332 12.75 -9.89 11.88
N ASP A 333 12.44 -8.64 11.53
CA ASP A 333 12.79 -7.48 12.35
C ASP A 333 11.87 -7.42 13.57
N ASP A 334 12.42 -7.36 14.80
CA ASP A 334 11.66 -7.29 16.06
C ASP A 334 10.74 -6.06 16.14
N ASN A 335 10.99 -5.07 15.32
CA ASN A 335 10.17 -3.86 15.20
C ASN A 335 9.18 -3.92 14.05
N PHE A 336 9.18 -4.97 13.25
CA PHE A 336 8.21 -5.15 12.17
C PHE A 336 6.82 -5.41 12.73
N VAL A 337 5.83 -4.68 12.21
CA VAL A 337 4.41 -4.90 12.52
C VAL A 337 3.76 -5.51 11.29
N LYS A 338 3.21 -6.73 11.44
CA LYS A 338 2.44 -7.36 10.36
C LYS A 338 1.15 -6.58 10.16
N PRO A 339 0.83 -6.17 8.90
CA PRO A 339 -0.44 -5.51 8.61
C PRO A 339 -1.63 -6.41 8.94
N SER A 340 -2.59 -5.91 9.71
CA SER A 340 -3.91 -6.48 9.76
C SER A 340 -4.83 -5.78 8.77
N LEU A 341 -5.56 -6.59 8.01
CA LEU A 341 -6.45 -6.10 6.97
C LEU A 341 -7.71 -5.52 7.61
N ILE A 342 -8.19 -4.42 7.06
CA ILE A 342 -9.53 -3.90 7.33
C ILE A 342 -10.38 -4.11 6.07
N ASP A 343 -11.67 -4.16 6.25
CA ASP A 343 -12.62 -4.38 5.15
C ASP A 343 -12.88 -3.09 4.34
N LYS A 344 -11.82 -2.48 3.83
CA LYS A 344 -11.90 -1.37 2.87
C LYS A 344 -11.61 -1.93 1.49
N GLN A 345 -12.68 -2.35 0.81
CA GLN A 345 -12.56 -2.98 -0.49
C GLN A 345 -12.26 -1.98 -1.60
N GLY A 346 -11.53 -2.42 -2.62
CA GLY A 346 -11.15 -1.62 -3.78
C GLY A 346 -10.83 -2.49 -4.98
N ILE A 347 -10.11 -1.91 -5.92
CA ILE A 347 -9.67 -2.61 -7.14
C ILE A 347 -8.26 -3.14 -6.92
N TYR A 348 -7.99 -4.36 -7.38
CA TYR A 348 -6.63 -4.91 -7.38
C TYR A 348 -5.68 -4.02 -8.19
N PRO A 349 -4.42 -3.85 -7.74
CA PRO A 349 -3.43 -3.10 -8.50
C PRO A 349 -3.29 -3.60 -9.93
N VAL A 350 -3.07 -2.68 -10.86
CA VAL A 350 -2.88 -2.98 -12.28
C VAL A 350 -1.40 -2.88 -12.61
N PHE A 351 -0.85 -3.85 -13.35
CA PHE A 351 0.50 -3.78 -13.86
C PHE A 351 0.52 -3.87 -15.38
N ALA A 352 1.10 -2.87 -16.06
CA ALA A 352 1.23 -2.81 -17.51
C ALA A 352 2.69 -2.89 -17.95
N ARG A 353 2.95 -3.59 -19.07
CA ARG A 353 4.27 -3.70 -19.67
C ARG A 353 4.28 -3.08 -21.06
N TYR A 354 5.35 -2.36 -21.36
CA TYR A 354 5.59 -1.72 -22.65
C TYR A 354 6.98 -2.09 -23.17
N ASN A 355 7.26 -1.87 -24.45
CA ASN A 355 8.59 -2.17 -24.98
C ASN A 355 9.57 -1.03 -24.76
N THR A 356 9.08 0.22 -24.88
CA THR A 356 9.89 1.43 -24.78
C THR A 356 9.31 2.39 -23.77
N ILE A 357 10.13 3.31 -23.29
CA ILE A 357 9.67 4.37 -22.38
C ILE A 357 8.64 5.29 -23.04
N GLY A 358 8.77 5.57 -24.34
CA GLY A 358 7.79 6.39 -25.08
C GLY A 358 6.41 5.71 -25.13
N GLU A 359 6.35 4.38 -25.37
CA GLU A 359 5.10 3.62 -25.29
C GLU A 359 4.52 3.62 -23.88
N GLU A 360 5.37 3.49 -22.83
CA GLU A 360 4.93 3.57 -21.44
C GLU A 360 4.31 4.92 -21.12
N ILE A 361 4.93 6.02 -21.55
CA ILE A 361 4.42 7.39 -21.38
C ILE A 361 3.08 7.56 -22.07
N LEU A 362 2.95 7.11 -23.32
CA LEU A 362 1.68 7.16 -24.08
C LEU A 362 0.56 6.34 -23.41
N GLY A 363 0.90 5.17 -22.87
CA GLY A 363 -0.03 4.34 -22.12
C GLY A 363 -0.52 5.02 -20.84
N VAL A 364 0.40 5.64 -20.10
CA VAL A 364 0.05 6.43 -18.91
C VAL A 364 -0.75 7.67 -19.26
N GLU A 365 -0.46 8.35 -20.36
CA GLU A 365 -1.26 9.49 -20.84
C GLU A 365 -2.71 9.09 -21.16
N LYS A 366 -2.91 7.96 -21.85
CA LYS A 366 -4.27 7.41 -22.10
C LYS A 366 -4.99 7.12 -20.78
N LEU A 367 -4.29 6.54 -19.80
CA LEU A 367 -4.82 6.30 -18.46
C LEU A 367 -5.20 7.59 -17.77
N LEU A 368 -4.34 8.62 -17.79
CA LEU A 368 -4.61 9.92 -17.19
C LEU A 368 -5.85 10.59 -17.78
N LYS A 369 -6.05 10.53 -19.11
CA LYS A 369 -7.24 11.06 -19.79
C LYS A 369 -8.54 10.36 -19.32
N LYS A 370 -8.48 9.07 -18.95
CA LYS A 370 -9.60 8.35 -18.30
C LYS A 370 -9.80 8.81 -16.85
N LEU A 371 -8.73 8.87 -16.07
CA LEU A 371 -8.77 9.20 -14.64
C LEU A 371 -9.25 10.63 -14.37
N LEU A 372 -8.80 11.60 -15.15
CA LEU A 372 -9.17 13.01 -15.03
C LEU A 372 -10.67 13.29 -15.32
N LYS A 373 -11.40 12.32 -15.83
CA LYS A 373 -12.88 12.41 -15.94
C LYS A 373 -13.59 12.20 -14.60
N ARG A 374 -12.91 11.57 -13.61
CA ARG A 374 -13.50 11.16 -12.32
C ARG A 374 -12.77 11.73 -11.10
N TYR A 375 -11.49 12.08 -11.26
CA TYR A 375 -10.60 12.53 -10.19
C TYR A 375 -10.00 13.88 -10.52
N GLU A 376 -9.74 14.68 -9.50
CA GLU A 376 -9.03 15.94 -9.64
C GLU A 376 -7.52 15.69 -9.85
N ALA A 377 -6.87 16.54 -10.63
CA ALA A 377 -5.45 16.38 -10.95
C ALA A 377 -4.56 16.34 -9.68
N LYS A 378 -4.92 17.08 -8.63
CA LYS A 378 -4.20 17.11 -7.35
C LYS A 378 -4.26 15.78 -6.58
N GLU A 379 -5.22 14.90 -6.88
CA GLU A 379 -5.41 13.60 -6.22
C GLU A 379 -4.53 12.50 -6.84
N ILE A 380 -3.81 12.81 -7.94
CA ILE A 380 -3.01 11.87 -8.72
C ILE A 380 -1.53 12.17 -8.55
N ALA A 381 -0.74 11.13 -8.27
CA ALA A 381 0.73 11.20 -8.31
C ALA A 381 1.30 10.19 -9.32
N ILE A 382 2.26 10.63 -10.11
CA ILE A 382 3.14 9.78 -10.93
C ILE A 382 4.49 9.69 -10.22
N VAL A 383 4.95 8.47 -10.05
CA VAL A 383 6.12 8.18 -9.23
C VAL A 383 7.09 7.29 -9.99
N ALA A 384 8.36 7.66 -9.99
CA ALA A 384 9.42 6.86 -10.61
C ALA A 384 10.63 6.73 -9.69
N ARG A 385 11.51 5.77 -10.00
CA ARG A 385 12.75 5.57 -9.24
C ARG A 385 13.73 6.74 -9.42
N THR A 386 13.76 7.34 -10.60
CA THR A 386 14.70 8.41 -10.95
C THR A 386 13.96 9.66 -11.45
N LYS A 387 14.55 10.83 -11.19
CA LYS A 387 14.04 12.12 -11.65
C LYS A 387 14.01 12.22 -13.18
N ARG A 388 14.96 11.59 -13.87
CA ARG A 388 15.06 11.59 -15.32
C ARG A 388 13.78 11.05 -15.98
N ILE A 389 13.21 9.94 -15.49
CA ILE A 389 11.95 9.39 -16.03
C ILE A 389 10.83 10.41 -15.89
N LEU A 390 10.73 11.09 -14.74
CA LEU A 390 9.70 12.10 -14.49
C LEU A 390 9.85 13.33 -15.39
N GLU A 391 11.08 13.72 -15.71
CA GLU A 391 11.39 14.80 -16.67
C GLU A 391 10.97 14.42 -18.08
N GLU A 392 11.22 13.16 -18.51
CA GLU A 392 10.78 12.61 -19.79
C GLU A 392 9.24 12.57 -19.85
N VAL A 393 8.57 12.10 -18.81
CA VAL A 393 7.10 12.10 -18.70
C VAL A 393 6.54 13.52 -18.86
N LYS A 394 7.09 14.49 -18.12
CA LYS A 394 6.64 15.89 -18.20
C LYS A 394 6.81 16.50 -19.58
N LYS A 395 7.89 16.10 -20.28
CA LYS A 395 8.23 16.63 -21.62
C LYS A 395 7.36 16.03 -22.73
N GLU A 396 7.05 14.74 -22.63
CA GLU A 396 6.42 13.98 -23.73
C GLU A 396 4.89 13.85 -23.58
N THR A 397 4.33 14.14 -22.40
CA THR A 397 2.88 14.12 -22.18
C THR A 397 2.23 15.40 -22.71
N ASP A 398 0.97 15.31 -23.16
CA ASP A 398 0.12 16.40 -23.67
C ASP A 398 0.14 17.61 -22.71
N GLU A 399 0.50 18.77 -23.23
CA GLU A 399 0.62 20.03 -22.46
C GLU A 399 -0.69 20.46 -21.75
N ASN A 400 -1.84 19.97 -22.21
CA ASN A 400 -3.12 20.22 -21.56
C ASN A 400 -3.27 19.49 -20.22
N ILE A 401 -2.46 18.45 -19.95
CA ILE A 401 -2.42 17.74 -18.69
C ILE A 401 -1.42 18.45 -17.76
N LYS A 402 -1.94 19.25 -16.85
CA LYS A 402 -1.10 20.00 -15.91
C LYS A 402 -0.35 19.06 -14.98
N MET A 403 0.98 19.15 -15.02
CA MET A 403 1.88 18.34 -14.17
C MET A 403 2.96 19.20 -13.53
N THR A 404 3.21 18.99 -12.25
CA THR A 404 4.29 19.67 -11.51
C THR A 404 5.31 18.66 -11.01
N LEU A 405 6.56 18.85 -11.41
CA LEU A 405 7.69 18.05 -10.94
C LEU A 405 8.23 18.67 -9.65
N TYR A 406 8.19 17.90 -8.57
CA TYR A 406 8.73 18.31 -7.28
C TYR A 406 10.08 17.66 -7.04
N THR A 407 11.06 18.50 -6.73
CA THR A 407 12.37 18.06 -6.27
C THR A 407 12.41 18.10 -4.74
N SER A 408 13.39 17.40 -4.14
CA SER A 408 13.54 17.34 -2.68
C SER A 408 13.72 18.72 -2.01
N GLN A 409 14.00 19.76 -2.77
CA GLN A 409 14.24 21.12 -2.25
C GLN A 409 12.99 22.02 -2.26
N GLU A 410 11.97 21.67 -3.03
CA GLU A 410 10.74 22.45 -3.16
C GLU A 410 9.63 21.87 -2.29
N GLY A 411 8.95 22.74 -1.56
CA GLY A 411 7.76 22.35 -0.78
C GLY A 411 6.61 21.98 -1.73
N ILE A 412 5.99 20.81 -1.53
CA ILE A 412 4.85 20.40 -2.33
C ILE A 412 3.64 21.28 -2.00
N ASN A 413 3.03 21.86 -3.03
CA ASN A 413 1.76 22.56 -2.90
C ASN A 413 0.59 21.61 -3.13
N PHE A 414 -0.05 21.15 -2.05
CA PHE A 414 -1.19 20.25 -2.11
C PHE A 414 -2.47 20.89 -2.66
N GLY A 415 -2.57 22.23 -2.62
CA GLY A 415 -3.71 22.97 -3.18
C GLY A 415 -3.62 23.21 -4.68
N GLU A 416 -2.48 22.92 -5.30
CA GLU A 416 -2.27 23.11 -6.74
C GLU A 416 -3.04 22.06 -7.55
N GLU A 417 -3.87 22.49 -8.49
CA GLU A 417 -4.64 21.65 -9.41
C GLU A 417 -3.74 21.11 -10.54
N ALA A 418 -2.78 20.28 -10.17
CA ALA A 418 -1.85 19.61 -11.09
C ALA A 418 -1.48 18.23 -10.56
N ILE A 419 -1.19 17.30 -11.48
CA ILE A 419 -0.65 15.97 -11.17
C ILE A 419 0.75 16.15 -10.58
N LYS A 420 1.06 15.45 -9.48
CA LYS A 420 2.35 15.53 -8.81
C LYS A 420 3.31 14.50 -9.37
N LEU A 421 4.46 14.95 -9.87
CA LEU A 421 5.57 14.09 -10.31
C LEU A 421 6.59 14.00 -9.19
N LEU A 422 6.80 12.80 -8.64
CA LEU A 422 7.60 12.56 -7.44
C LEU A 422 8.53 11.35 -7.62
N THR A 423 9.72 11.41 -7.01
CA THR A 423 10.53 10.18 -6.91
C THR A 423 9.99 9.26 -5.81
N MET A 424 10.30 7.97 -5.86
CA MET A 424 9.94 7.01 -4.80
C MET A 424 10.44 7.41 -3.41
N HIS A 425 11.54 8.17 -3.33
CA HIS A 425 12.00 8.73 -2.05
C HIS A 425 11.17 9.94 -1.62
N SER A 426 10.82 10.81 -2.58
CA SER A 426 10.09 12.06 -2.26
C SER A 426 8.62 11.84 -1.92
N ILE A 427 8.01 10.73 -2.36
CA ILE A 427 6.62 10.42 -2.03
C ILE A 427 6.45 9.86 -0.60
N LYS A 428 7.55 9.49 0.06
CA LYS A 428 7.49 8.96 1.41
C LYS A 428 6.79 9.92 2.37
N GLY A 429 5.85 9.40 3.16
CA GLY A 429 5.02 10.18 4.09
C GLY A 429 3.80 10.85 3.47
N LEU A 430 3.69 10.91 2.14
CA LEU A 430 2.56 11.52 1.43
C LEU A 430 1.51 10.47 1.06
N GLU A 431 0.31 10.95 0.67
CA GLU A 431 -0.83 10.11 0.29
C GLU A 431 -1.55 10.71 -0.90
N PHE A 432 -1.99 9.85 -1.83
CA PHE A 432 -2.76 10.23 -2.99
C PHE A 432 -3.86 9.20 -3.24
N LYS A 433 -5.01 9.62 -3.76
CA LYS A 433 -6.06 8.66 -4.13
C LYS A 433 -5.56 7.70 -5.20
N ILE A 434 -4.82 8.23 -6.17
CA ILE A 434 -4.25 7.46 -7.26
C ILE A 434 -2.74 7.62 -7.30
N VAL A 435 -2.04 6.51 -7.32
CA VAL A 435 -0.60 6.45 -7.55
C VAL A 435 -0.31 5.63 -8.80
N ILE A 436 0.52 6.18 -9.68
CA ILE A 436 1.03 5.53 -10.88
C ILE A 436 2.54 5.37 -10.71
N LEU A 437 2.99 4.13 -10.47
CA LEU A 437 4.42 3.79 -10.37
C LEU A 437 4.95 3.43 -11.74
N MET A 438 5.86 4.23 -12.28
CA MET A 438 6.44 4.05 -13.62
C MET A 438 7.88 3.59 -13.60
N GLY A 439 8.30 2.96 -14.70
CA GLY A 439 9.70 2.55 -14.90
C GLY A 439 10.11 1.39 -13.99
N LEU A 440 9.20 0.47 -13.66
CA LEU A 440 9.47 -0.71 -12.83
C LEU A 440 10.22 -1.80 -13.63
N SER A 441 11.32 -1.42 -14.24
CA SER A 441 12.16 -2.29 -15.10
C SER A 441 13.39 -2.80 -14.34
N ASP A 442 13.89 -4.00 -14.68
CA ASP A 442 15.03 -4.64 -14.00
C ASP A 442 16.35 -3.83 -14.15
N LYS A 443 16.44 -2.95 -15.15
CA LYS A 443 17.56 -2.01 -15.31
C LYS A 443 17.44 -0.73 -14.48
N LEU A 444 16.35 -0.54 -13.78
CA LEU A 444 16.04 0.68 -13.01
C LEU A 444 15.79 0.38 -11.54
N ILE A 445 15.15 -0.76 -11.24
CA ILE A 445 14.85 -1.20 -9.88
C ILE A 445 14.99 -2.73 -9.75
N PRO A 446 15.86 -3.26 -8.87
CA PRO A 446 16.81 -2.51 -8.02
C PRO A 446 17.82 -1.71 -8.85
N ASN A 447 18.29 -0.58 -8.29
CA ASN A 447 19.22 0.30 -9.00
C ASN A 447 20.59 -0.39 -9.22
N PRO A 448 21.02 -0.63 -10.48
CA PRO A 448 22.25 -1.36 -10.77
C PRO A 448 23.52 -0.68 -10.24
N MET A 449 23.53 0.65 -10.17
CA MET A 449 24.70 1.37 -9.63
C MET A 449 24.87 1.07 -8.14
N LEU A 450 23.77 1.05 -7.38
CA LEU A 450 23.84 0.70 -5.95
C LEU A 450 24.26 -0.75 -5.74
N LEU A 451 23.87 -1.67 -6.62
CA LEU A 451 24.30 -3.07 -6.56
C LEU A 451 25.81 -3.22 -6.81
N GLN A 452 26.40 -2.39 -7.68
CA GLN A 452 27.83 -2.41 -7.95
C GLN A 452 28.66 -1.70 -6.88
N GLU A 453 28.10 -0.67 -6.23
CA GLU A 453 28.81 0.18 -5.27
C GLU A 453 28.76 -0.36 -3.83
N ASN A 454 27.91 -1.33 -3.52
CA ASN A 454 27.74 -1.85 -2.17
C ASN A 454 28.35 -3.23 -1.97
N GLU A 455 28.78 -3.51 -0.73
CA GLU A 455 29.37 -4.79 -0.32
C GLU A 455 28.37 -5.94 -0.35
N ASP A 456 27.09 -5.65 -0.17
CA ASP A 456 26.03 -6.64 0.01
C ASP A 456 24.87 -6.35 -0.92
N ALA A 457 24.82 -7.09 -2.02
CA ALA A 457 23.74 -7.00 -3.00
C ALA A 457 22.38 -7.34 -2.37
N ALA A 458 22.33 -8.30 -1.43
CA ALA A 458 21.09 -8.67 -0.76
C ALA A 458 20.55 -7.52 0.11
N TYR A 459 21.42 -6.79 0.79
CA TYR A 459 21.03 -5.59 1.53
C TYR A 459 20.44 -4.51 0.61
N VAL A 460 21.08 -4.27 -0.54
CA VAL A 460 20.57 -3.29 -1.53
C VAL A 460 19.21 -3.73 -2.06
N GLU A 461 19.04 -5.01 -2.38
CA GLU A 461 17.76 -5.55 -2.82
C GLU A 461 16.66 -5.37 -1.78
N THR A 462 16.94 -5.66 -0.50
CA THR A 462 15.99 -5.41 0.60
C THR A 462 15.62 -3.93 0.71
N MET A 463 16.59 -3.01 0.58
CA MET A 463 16.32 -1.57 0.63
C MET A 463 15.49 -1.08 -0.56
N GLU A 464 15.80 -1.53 -1.79
CA GLU A 464 15.05 -1.19 -3.00
C GLU A 464 13.65 -1.83 -2.98
N ARG A 465 13.49 -3.03 -2.39
CA ARG A 465 12.19 -3.68 -2.16
C ARG A 465 11.32 -2.87 -1.19
N LYS A 466 11.90 -2.41 -0.08
CA LYS A 466 11.22 -1.49 0.86
C LYS A 466 10.82 -0.18 0.18
N LEU A 467 11.65 0.34 -0.71
CA LEU A 467 11.34 1.57 -1.45
C LEU A 467 10.13 1.39 -2.38
N LEU A 468 10.05 0.25 -3.09
CA LEU A 468 8.88 -0.07 -3.90
C LEU A 468 7.63 -0.26 -3.02
N TYR A 469 7.74 -0.97 -1.90
CA TYR A 469 6.66 -1.11 -0.90
C TYR A 469 6.15 0.25 -0.41
N VAL A 470 7.05 1.19 -0.11
CA VAL A 470 6.68 2.56 0.25
C VAL A 470 5.87 3.20 -0.86
N GLY A 471 6.30 3.10 -2.12
CA GLY A 471 5.57 3.64 -3.27
C GLY A 471 4.16 3.06 -3.41
N MET A 472 4.03 1.73 -3.31
CA MET A 472 2.73 1.04 -3.42
C MET A 472 1.75 1.49 -2.32
N THR A 473 2.23 1.62 -1.09
CA THR A 473 1.40 1.98 0.07
C THR A 473 1.03 3.47 0.15
N ARG A 474 1.38 4.28 -0.86
CA ARG A 474 0.96 5.69 -0.96
C ARG A 474 -0.40 5.86 -1.63
N ALA A 475 -0.88 4.85 -2.35
CA ALA A 475 -2.18 4.86 -2.97
C ALA A 475 -3.29 4.56 -1.94
N THR A 476 -4.34 5.38 -1.90
CA THR A 476 -5.46 5.17 -0.97
C THR A 476 -6.66 4.49 -1.62
N GLU A 477 -6.80 4.61 -2.96
CA GLU A 477 -7.91 4.03 -3.71
C GLU A 477 -7.46 3.17 -4.89
N ARG A 478 -6.52 3.65 -5.71
CA ARG A 478 -6.08 2.96 -6.94
C ARG A 478 -4.57 2.99 -7.10
N LEU A 479 -4.00 1.85 -7.42
CA LEU A 479 -2.58 1.68 -7.71
C LEU A 479 -2.40 1.15 -9.13
N TYR A 480 -1.67 1.90 -9.94
CA TYR A 480 -1.21 1.49 -11.26
C TYR A 480 0.30 1.37 -11.26
N MET A 481 0.80 0.35 -11.89
CA MET A 481 2.23 0.06 -12.01
C MET A 481 2.57 -0.20 -13.47
N SER A 482 3.70 0.31 -13.94
CA SER A 482 4.13 0.07 -15.32
C SER A 482 5.65 -0.09 -15.45
N CYS A 483 6.06 -0.75 -16.53
CA CYS A 483 7.45 -0.87 -16.90
C CYS A 483 7.62 -0.82 -18.42
N HIS A 484 8.85 -0.54 -18.86
CA HIS A 484 9.28 -0.75 -20.23
C HIS A 484 10.41 -1.77 -20.29
N GLY A 485 10.41 -2.61 -21.32
CA GLY A 485 11.37 -3.69 -21.48
C GLY A 485 11.12 -4.86 -20.50
N VAL A 486 12.18 -5.31 -19.81
CA VAL A 486 12.11 -6.41 -18.85
C VAL A 486 11.60 -5.90 -17.51
N PRO A 487 10.50 -6.45 -16.97
CA PRO A 487 10.00 -6.07 -15.66
C PRO A 487 11.04 -6.31 -14.55
N SER A 488 10.99 -5.47 -13.52
CA SER A 488 11.78 -5.70 -12.31
C SER A 488 11.48 -7.07 -11.70
N ARG A 489 12.53 -7.74 -11.22
CA ARG A 489 12.41 -9.00 -10.48
C ARG A 489 11.50 -8.90 -9.26
N PHE A 490 11.28 -7.73 -8.71
CA PHE A 490 10.37 -7.51 -7.61
C PHE A 490 8.90 -7.69 -7.99
N ILE A 491 8.56 -7.47 -9.26
CA ILE A 491 7.17 -7.69 -9.73
C ILE A 491 6.78 -9.17 -9.65
N SER A 492 7.74 -10.08 -9.91
CA SER A 492 7.49 -11.53 -9.77
C SER A 492 7.31 -11.99 -8.30
N SER A 493 7.73 -11.18 -7.33
CA SER A 493 7.48 -11.43 -5.90
C SER A 493 6.04 -11.08 -5.47
N ILE A 494 5.31 -10.28 -6.27
CA ILE A 494 3.90 -9.99 -6.01
C ILE A 494 3.07 -11.18 -6.48
N GLU A 495 2.26 -11.77 -5.58
CA GLU A 495 1.40 -12.88 -5.96
C GLU A 495 0.45 -12.49 -7.10
N PRO A 496 0.32 -13.34 -8.15
CA PRO A 496 -0.55 -13.07 -9.30
C PRO A 496 -2.00 -12.74 -8.94
N LYS A 497 -2.54 -13.42 -7.94
CA LYS A 497 -3.92 -13.21 -7.47
C LYS A 497 -4.20 -11.78 -6.95
N PHE A 498 -3.16 -11.02 -6.60
CA PHE A 498 -3.29 -9.65 -6.12
C PHE A 498 -3.10 -8.58 -7.21
N LEU A 499 -3.02 -9.00 -8.48
CA LEU A 499 -2.95 -8.10 -9.63
C LEU A 499 -4.12 -8.38 -10.56
N LYS A 500 -4.78 -7.33 -11.03
CA LYS A 500 -5.82 -7.52 -12.03
C LYS A 500 -5.24 -7.51 -13.45
N MET A 501 -5.98 -8.09 -14.38
CA MET A 501 -5.78 -7.88 -15.79
C MET A 501 -6.07 -6.42 -16.11
N ARG A 502 -5.28 -5.77 -16.98
CA ARG A 502 -5.43 -4.34 -17.26
C ARG A 502 -6.10 -4.13 -18.59
N GLU A 503 -6.59 -2.93 -18.76
CA GLU A 503 -7.12 -2.44 -20.01
C GLU A 503 -6.03 -1.80 -20.86
N GLY A 504 -6.11 -1.98 -22.17
CA GLY A 504 -5.21 -1.32 -23.12
C GLY A 504 -3.87 -2.01 -23.22
N ALA A 505 -2.87 -1.52 -22.59
CA ALA A 505 -1.52 -2.02 -22.76
C ALA A 505 -1.24 -3.31 -22.01
N ALA A 506 -0.20 -3.95 -22.44
CA ALA A 506 0.31 -5.25 -22.06
C ALA A 506 0.52 -5.49 -20.58
N PHE A 507 0.88 -6.62 -20.30
CA PHE A 507 0.91 -7.32 -19.07
C PHE A 507 2.11 -7.12 -18.20
N ARG A 508 1.94 -7.54 -16.94
CA ARG A 508 3.02 -7.64 -16.00
C ARG A 508 4.18 -8.53 -16.47
N CYS A 509 3.94 -9.62 -17.08
CA CYS A 509 4.91 -10.48 -17.78
C CYS A 509 4.12 -11.39 -18.68
N LEU A 510 4.44 -11.39 -19.95
CA LEU A 510 4.22 -12.58 -20.74
C LEU A 510 5.17 -13.61 -20.16
N THR A 511 4.71 -14.40 -19.21
CA THR A 511 5.44 -15.58 -18.78
C THR A 511 5.46 -16.51 -19.96
N ASP A 512 6.65 -16.83 -20.47
CA ASP A 512 6.80 -17.95 -21.38
C ASP A 512 6.39 -19.20 -20.59
N ILE A 513 5.15 -19.62 -20.78
CA ILE A 513 4.65 -20.90 -20.24
C ILE A 513 5.44 -22.00 -20.94
N PRO A 514 6.15 -22.86 -20.21
CA PRO A 514 6.85 -23.98 -20.84
C PRO A 514 5.88 -24.86 -21.60
N LEU A 515 6.26 -25.35 -22.79
CA LEU A 515 5.41 -26.18 -23.66
C LEU A 515 4.79 -27.39 -22.94
N GLN A 516 5.52 -27.97 -21.97
CA GLN A 516 5.02 -29.07 -21.14
C GLN A 516 3.78 -28.69 -20.30
N ASN A 517 3.64 -27.41 -19.97
CA ASN A 517 2.55 -26.88 -19.13
C ASN A 517 1.41 -26.26 -19.96
N TYR A 518 1.45 -26.36 -21.29
CA TYR A 518 0.37 -25.89 -22.14
C TYR A 518 -0.92 -26.67 -21.85
N MET A 519 -2.02 -25.94 -21.75
CA MET A 519 -3.37 -26.49 -21.63
C MET A 519 -3.96 -26.80 -23.01
N PHE A 520 -4.83 -27.79 -23.09
CA PHE A 520 -5.59 -28.18 -24.30
C PHE A 520 -4.73 -28.54 -25.52
N LYS A 521 -3.55 -29.15 -25.35
CA LYS A 521 -2.63 -29.49 -26.45
C LYS A 521 -3.29 -30.31 -27.58
N ASP A 522 -4.23 -31.16 -27.23
CA ASP A 522 -4.91 -32.04 -28.18
C ASP A 522 -5.90 -31.30 -29.08
N LYS A 523 -6.30 -30.10 -28.71
CA LYS A 523 -7.24 -29.28 -29.50
C LYS A 523 -6.54 -28.25 -30.37
N ILE A 524 -5.24 -27.99 -30.13
CA ILE A 524 -4.48 -26.92 -30.77
C ILE A 524 -3.71 -27.47 -31.96
N ALA A 525 -3.92 -26.90 -33.14
CA ALA A 525 -3.30 -27.37 -34.38
C ALA A 525 -1.80 -27.05 -34.47
N ASP A 526 -1.35 -25.89 -33.97
CA ASP A 526 0.07 -25.47 -33.99
C ASP A 526 0.49 -24.92 -32.63
N LEU A 527 1.10 -25.79 -31.82
CA LEU A 527 1.63 -25.46 -30.48
C LEU A 527 2.81 -24.47 -30.47
N TYR A 528 3.42 -24.22 -31.62
CA TYR A 528 4.59 -23.35 -31.75
C TYR A 528 4.25 -22.00 -32.35
N SER A 529 2.99 -21.75 -32.69
CA SER A 529 2.58 -20.46 -33.21
C SER A 529 2.83 -19.33 -32.23
N LYS A 530 3.09 -18.14 -32.74
CA LYS A 530 3.30 -16.93 -31.87
C LYS A 530 2.01 -16.54 -31.15
N GLU A 531 0.88 -16.81 -31.75
CA GLU A 531 -0.46 -16.58 -31.19
C GLU A 531 -0.73 -17.52 -30.01
N GLU A 532 -0.27 -18.78 -30.10
CA GLU A 532 -0.45 -19.77 -29.04
C GLU A 532 0.24 -19.36 -27.72
N LYS A 533 1.38 -18.71 -27.77
CA LYS A 533 2.02 -18.18 -26.58
C LYS A 533 1.13 -17.18 -25.82
N ILE A 534 0.43 -16.34 -26.53
CA ILE A 534 -0.50 -15.35 -25.96
C ILE A 534 -1.74 -16.06 -25.42
N ARG A 535 -2.25 -17.06 -26.14
CA ARG A 535 -3.38 -17.88 -25.70
C ARG A 535 -3.07 -18.59 -24.39
N GLN A 536 -1.93 -19.26 -24.30
CA GLN A 536 -1.53 -19.97 -23.09
C GLN A 536 -1.30 -19.05 -21.90
N TRP A 537 -0.75 -17.85 -22.14
CA TRP A 537 -0.68 -16.83 -21.13
C TRP A 537 -2.07 -16.41 -20.65
N LEU A 538 -3.03 -16.15 -21.57
CA LEU A 538 -4.39 -15.77 -21.20
C LEU A 538 -5.11 -16.86 -20.39
N LEU A 539 -4.98 -18.11 -20.79
CA LEU A 539 -5.50 -19.27 -20.06
C LEU A 539 -4.93 -19.34 -18.63
N ASN A 540 -3.63 -19.10 -18.50
CA ASN A 540 -2.99 -19.04 -17.19
C ASN A 540 -3.49 -17.88 -16.33
N GLU A 541 -3.71 -16.70 -16.90
CA GLU A 541 -4.30 -15.54 -16.18
C GLU A 541 -5.74 -15.86 -15.72
N LEU A 542 -6.57 -16.43 -16.59
CA LEU A 542 -7.94 -16.82 -16.24
C LEU A 542 -7.95 -17.84 -15.08
N LYS A 543 -7.00 -18.75 -15.06
CA LYS A 543 -6.87 -19.76 -14.00
C LYS A 543 -6.30 -19.19 -12.70
N THR A 544 -5.20 -18.43 -12.76
CA THR A 544 -4.44 -18.03 -11.56
C THR A 544 -4.91 -16.72 -10.94
N VAL A 545 -5.39 -15.79 -11.74
CA VAL A 545 -5.84 -14.45 -11.30
C VAL A 545 -7.35 -14.40 -11.14
N TYR A 546 -8.07 -14.97 -12.09
CA TYR A 546 -9.54 -14.97 -12.10
C TYR A 546 -10.15 -16.23 -11.49
N HIS A 547 -9.33 -17.24 -11.14
CA HIS A 547 -9.69 -18.48 -10.46
C HIS A 547 -10.66 -19.39 -11.22
N TYR A 548 -10.79 -19.22 -12.53
CA TYR A 548 -11.63 -20.12 -13.32
C TYR A 548 -11.05 -21.54 -13.33
N PRO A 549 -11.82 -22.57 -12.92
CA PRO A 549 -11.42 -23.96 -13.02
C PRO A 549 -11.10 -24.35 -14.46
N SER A 550 -10.14 -25.24 -14.66
CA SER A 550 -9.74 -25.69 -16.00
C SER A 550 -10.90 -26.35 -16.76
N GLU A 551 -11.85 -26.94 -16.03
CA GLU A 551 -13.06 -27.60 -16.55
C GLU A 551 -14.06 -26.62 -17.18
N LEU A 552 -14.00 -25.36 -16.80
CA LEU A 552 -14.83 -24.29 -17.36
C LEU A 552 -14.12 -23.51 -18.47
N LEU A 553 -12.88 -23.84 -18.78
CA LEU A 553 -12.13 -23.24 -19.87
C LEU A 553 -12.16 -24.16 -21.08
N ASP A 554 -12.26 -23.60 -22.28
CA ASP A 554 -12.07 -24.31 -23.52
C ASP A 554 -11.39 -23.42 -24.58
N VAL A 555 -10.87 -24.06 -25.64
CA VAL A 555 -10.19 -23.39 -26.74
C VAL A 555 -10.78 -23.86 -28.08
N GLU A 556 -10.57 -23.05 -29.15
CA GLU A 556 -11.08 -23.39 -30.50
C GLU A 556 -12.60 -23.67 -30.48
N TYR A 557 -13.34 -22.87 -29.69
CA TYR A 557 -14.77 -23.06 -29.51
C TYR A 557 -15.54 -22.68 -30.79
N LYS A 558 -16.37 -23.60 -31.30
CA LYS A 558 -17.08 -23.45 -32.54
C LYS A 558 -18.28 -22.52 -32.40
N VAL A 559 -18.36 -21.50 -33.22
CA VAL A 559 -19.49 -20.57 -33.32
C VAL A 559 -19.94 -20.46 -34.75
N GLN A 560 -21.25 -20.62 -34.97
CA GLN A 560 -21.83 -20.49 -36.31
C GLN A 560 -22.26 -19.03 -36.53
N VAL A 561 -21.55 -18.33 -37.43
CA VAL A 561 -21.88 -16.96 -37.85
C VAL A 561 -22.48 -17.02 -39.28
N PHE A 562 -23.78 -16.85 -39.38
CA PHE A 562 -24.53 -17.06 -40.63
C PHE A 562 -24.24 -18.42 -41.27
N SER A 563 -23.64 -18.45 -42.44
CA SER A 563 -23.30 -19.69 -43.17
C SER A 563 -21.88 -20.18 -42.94
N LYS A 564 -21.07 -19.48 -42.14
CA LYS A 564 -19.67 -19.81 -41.89
C LYS A 564 -19.48 -20.32 -40.45
N MET A 565 -18.61 -21.31 -40.31
CA MET A 565 -18.15 -21.74 -38.99
C MET A 565 -16.95 -20.91 -38.58
N GLY A 566 -17.01 -20.28 -37.41
CA GLY A 566 -15.91 -19.57 -36.76
C GLY A 566 -15.41 -20.36 -35.57
N PHE A 567 -14.23 -20.00 -35.10
CA PHE A 567 -13.59 -20.58 -33.92
C PHE A 567 -13.14 -19.45 -32.98
N VAL A 568 -13.56 -19.52 -31.73
CA VAL A 568 -13.14 -18.59 -30.67
C VAL A 568 -11.90 -19.14 -30.02
N ASP A 569 -10.86 -18.30 -29.88
CA ASP A 569 -9.57 -18.74 -29.36
C ASP A 569 -9.64 -19.30 -27.95
N VAL A 570 -10.33 -18.62 -27.03
CA VAL A 570 -10.54 -19.05 -25.64
C VAL A 570 -11.99 -18.73 -25.24
N VAL A 571 -12.61 -19.65 -24.55
CA VAL A 571 -13.95 -19.47 -23.97
C VAL A 571 -13.95 -19.87 -22.50
N VAL A 572 -14.64 -19.08 -21.68
CA VAL A 572 -15.01 -19.45 -20.33
C VAL A 572 -16.46 -19.84 -20.34
N MET A 573 -16.72 -21.06 -19.89
CA MET A 573 -18.06 -21.65 -19.82
C MET A 573 -18.62 -21.46 -18.40
N VAL A 574 -19.93 -21.34 -18.31
CA VAL A 574 -20.67 -21.40 -17.04
C VAL A 574 -21.88 -22.33 -17.21
N TYR A 575 -22.41 -22.78 -16.09
CA TYR A 575 -23.64 -23.50 -16.09
C TYR A 575 -24.81 -22.51 -15.94
N LYS A 576 -25.73 -22.59 -16.86
CA LYS A 576 -26.96 -21.81 -16.88
C LYS A 576 -28.08 -22.69 -17.41
N ASN A 577 -29.24 -22.76 -16.74
CA ASN A 577 -30.38 -23.57 -17.16
C ASN A 577 -30.02 -25.04 -17.42
N ASN A 578 -29.25 -25.65 -16.53
CA ASN A 578 -28.80 -27.03 -16.65
C ASN A 578 -28.01 -27.31 -17.93
N ARG A 579 -27.43 -26.27 -18.57
CA ARG A 579 -26.61 -26.36 -19.77
C ARG A 579 -25.31 -25.61 -19.57
N ILE A 580 -24.24 -26.14 -20.12
CA ILE A 580 -22.97 -25.42 -20.20
C ILE A 580 -23.09 -24.41 -21.34
N VAL A 581 -22.95 -23.12 -21.03
CA VAL A 581 -23.02 -22.03 -22.01
C VAL A 581 -21.78 -21.15 -21.95
N PRO A 582 -21.40 -20.52 -23.08
CA PRO A 582 -20.28 -19.59 -23.09
C PRO A 582 -20.64 -18.30 -22.31
N TYR A 583 -19.76 -17.88 -21.42
CA TYR A 583 -19.91 -16.72 -20.57
C TYR A 583 -18.95 -15.59 -20.95
N ILE A 584 -17.69 -15.93 -21.19
CA ILE A 584 -16.67 -15.03 -21.68
C ILE A 584 -16.07 -15.61 -22.95
N MET A 585 -15.94 -14.83 -23.99
CA MET A 585 -15.21 -15.18 -25.19
C MET A 585 -13.96 -14.33 -25.34
N ALA A 586 -12.88 -14.91 -25.84
CA ALA A 586 -11.65 -14.17 -26.07
C ALA A 586 -11.07 -14.45 -27.45
N GLU A 587 -10.64 -13.40 -28.11
CA GLU A 587 -9.85 -13.43 -29.35
C GLU A 587 -8.43 -12.97 -29.07
N VAL A 588 -7.48 -13.73 -29.54
CA VAL A 588 -6.06 -13.54 -29.32
C VAL A 588 -5.36 -13.30 -30.65
N LYS A 589 -4.33 -12.46 -30.65
CA LYS A 589 -3.45 -12.28 -31.81
C LYS A 589 -1.98 -12.41 -31.37
N GLN A 590 -1.10 -12.63 -32.32
CA GLN A 590 0.33 -12.66 -32.04
C GLN A 590 0.80 -11.34 -31.46
N TYR A 591 1.86 -11.38 -30.68
CA TYR A 591 2.39 -10.23 -29.97
C TYR A 591 2.62 -9.02 -30.88
N GLN A 592 2.06 -7.86 -30.53
CA GLN A 592 2.09 -6.59 -31.26
C GLN A 592 1.44 -6.60 -32.66
N ALA A 593 0.52 -7.50 -32.94
CA ALA A 593 -0.18 -7.50 -34.23
C ALA A 593 -1.31 -6.47 -34.30
N GLY A 594 -1.72 -5.91 -33.17
CA GLY A 594 -2.87 -5.04 -33.00
C GLY A 594 -4.16 -5.83 -32.79
N ILE A 595 -5.13 -5.20 -32.14
CA ILE A 595 -6.37 -5.86 -31.68
C ILE A 595 -7.62 -5.54 -32.52
N SER A 596 -7.54 -4.63 -33.48
CA SER A 596 -8.74 -4.16 -34.25
C SER A 596 -9.46 -5.27 -34.98
N VAL A 597 -8.73 -6.14 -35.68
CA VAL A 597 -9.31 -7.29 -36.40
C VAL A 597 -9.94 -8.29 -35.45
N ALA A 598 -9.25 -8.59 -34.33
CA ALA A 598 -9.76 -9.48 -33.29
C ALA A 598 -11.05 -8.91 -32.65
N GLU A 599 -11.13 -7.60 -32.49
CA GLU A 599 -12.33 -6.94 -31.94
C GLU A 599 -13.55 -7.10 -32.86
N GLU A 600 -13.39 -6.86 -34.15
CA GLU A 600 -14.47 -7.07 -35.12
C GLU A 600 -14.93 -8.53 -35.14
N GLN A 601 -13.99 -9.46 -35.11
CA GLN A 601 -14.26 -10.88 -35.10
C GLN A 601 -15.02 -11.30 -33.82
N LEU A 602 -14.54 -10.90 -32.64
CA LEU A 602 -15.16 -11.21 -31.35
C LEU A 602 -16.57 -10.62 -31.25
N ARG A 603 -16.79 -9.38 -31.69
CA ARG A 603 -18.10 -8.75 -31.71
C ARG A 603 -19.10 -9.54 -32.56
N SER A 604 -18.66 -10.10 -33.69
CA SER A 604 -19.50 -10.94 -34.52
C SER A 604 -19.90 -12.27 -33.86
N TYR A 605 -18.99 -12.85 -33.07
CA TYR A 605 -19.28 -14.07 -32.32
C TYR A 605 -20.20 -13.82 -31.12
N MET A 606 -19.98 -12.73 -30.40
CA MET A 606 -20.85 -12.34 -29.28
C MET A 606 -22.29 -12.01 -29.77
N ALA A 607 -22.43 -11.41 -30.92
CA ALA A 607 -23.75 -11.08 -31.48
C ALA A 607 -24.63 -12.29 -31.76
N VAL A 608 -24.04 -13.46 -32.04
CA VAL A 608 -24.78 -14.72 -32.31
C VAL A 608 -24.78 -15.65 -31.07
N SER A 609 -24.20 -15.22 -29.95
CA SER A 609 -24.10 -15.98 -28.72
C SER A 609 -24.71 -15.19 -27.56
N PRO A 610 -26.05 -15.21 -27.37
CA PRO A 610 -26.77 -14.33 -26.46
C PRO A 610 -26.40 -14.54 -24.97
N GLU A 611 -25.83 -15.69 -24.63
CA GLU A 611 -25.40 -16.04 -23.28
C GLU A 611 -24.08 -15.39 -22.89
N VAL A 612 -23.27 -14.95 -23.86
CA VAL A 612 -21.96 -14.34 -23.61
C VAL A 612 -22.14 -12.96 -22.99
N CYS A 613 -21.54 -12.75 -21.84
CA CYS A 613 -21.62 -11.50 -21.08
C CYS A 613 -20.39 -10.60 -21.25
N TYR A 614 -19.23 -11.18 -21.52
CA TYR A 614 -17.98 -10.45 -21.61
C TYR A 614 -17.13 -10.92 -22.79
N GLY A 615 -16.31 -9.98 -23.30
CA GLY A 615 -15.34 -10.26 -24.34
C GLY A 615 -13.95 -9.79 -23.94
N ILE A 616 -12.93 -10.58 -24.28
CA ILE A 616 -11.51 -10.25 -24.10
C ILE A 616 -10.84 -10.20 -25.46
N ILE A 617 -10.17 -9.12 -25.77
CA ILE A 617 -9.41 -8.95 -27.01
C ILE A 617 -7.99 -8.59 -26.64
N THR A 618 -7.02 -9.37 -27.13
CA THR A 618 -5.61 -9.11 -26.80
C THR A 618 -4.64 -9.66 -27.85
N ASP A 619 -3.53 -8.95 -28.01
CA ASP A 619 -2.36 -9.41 -28.75
C ASP A 619 -1.12 -9.56 -27.84
N GLY A 620 -1.33 -9.60 -26.53
CA GLY A 620 -0.25 -9.64 -25.55
C GLY A 620 0.43 -8.28 -25.29
N ASN A 621 0.20 -7.29 -26.15
CA ASN A 621 0.65 -5.91 -25.97
C ASN A 621 -0.52 -4.98 -25.65
N GLU A 622 -1.64 -5.14 -26.29
CA GLU A 622 -2.89 -4.45 -26.01
C GLU A 622 -3.92 -5.42 -25.44
N LEU A 623 -4.77 -4.91 -24.55
CA LEU A 623 -5.90 -5.63 -23.98
C LEU A 623 -7.11 -4.72 -23.95
N LYS A 624 -8.24 -5.24 -24.41
CA LYS A 624 -9.54 -4.59 -24.33
C LYS A 624 -10.56 -5.56 -23.78
N LEU A 625 -11.32 -5.11 -22.78
CA LEU A 625 -12.41 -5.85 -22.17
C LEU A 625 -13.73 -5.17 -22.54
N ILE A 626 -14.70 -5.96 -22.98
CA ILE A 626 -16.03 -5.44 -23.37
C ILE A 626 -17.13 -6.24 -22.68
N ASN A 627 -18.25 -5.59 -22.42
CA ASN A 627 -19.46 -6.29 -21.96
C ASN A 627 -20.33 -6.76 -23.16
N LYS A 628 -21.46 -7.36 -22.85
CA LYS A 628 -22.43 -7.87 -23.84
C LYS A 628 -22.90 -6.81 -24.86
N GLU A 629 -23.04 -5.58 -24.44
CA GLU A 629 -23.42 -4.44 -25.28
C GLU A 629 -22.24 -3.90 -26.09
N GLY A 630 -21.07 -4.51 -25.98
CA GLY A 630 -19.85 -4.06 -26.65
C GLY A 630 -19.22 -2.80 -26.07
N VAL A 631 -19.64 -2.39 -24.87
CA VAL A 631 -19.06 -1.26 -24.13
C VAL A 631 -17.81 -1.72 -23.39
N GLU A 632 -16.75 -0.92 -23.41
CA GLU A 632 -15.50 -1.20 -22.70
C GLU A 632 -15.73 -1.19 -21.18
N VAL A 633 -15.30 -2.24 -20.50
CA VAL A 633 -15.41 -2.43 -19.03
C VAL A 633 -14.05 -2.40 -18.36
N GLU A 634 -14.03 -2.09 -17.06
CA GLU A 634 -12.78 -1.99 -16.30
C GLU A 634 -12.16 -3.36 -15.99
N ASP A 635 -12.98 -4.38 -15.81
CA ASP A 635 -12.52 -5.75 -15.51
C ASP A 635 -13.60 -6.78 -15.85
N ILE A 636 -13.21 -8.05 -15.96
CA ILE A 636 -14.12 -9.18 -16.02
C ILE A 636 -14.35 -9.74 -14.59
N PRO A 637 -15.48 -10.38 -14.32
CA PRO A 637 -15.73 -11.01 -13.03
C PRO A 637 -14.73 -12.15 -12.77
N LYS A 638 -14.37 -12.32 -11.51
CA LYS A 638 -13.66 -13.52 -11.05
C LYS A 638 -14.65 -14.69 -10.99
N PHE A 639 -14.10 -15.92 -11.00
CA PHE A 639 -14.91 -17.11 -10.81
C PHE A 639 -15.68 -17.04 -9.49
N ASP A 640 -16.95 -17.33 -9.56
CA ASP A 640 -17.83 -17.51 -8.43
C ASP A 640 -18.46 -18.89 -8.50
N VAL A 641 -18.72 -19.51 -7.36
CA VAL A 641 -19.27 -20.87 -7.27
C VAL A 641 -20.65 -20.99 -7.93
N SER A 642 -21.40 -19.87 -8.02
CA SER A 642 -22.67 -19.80 -8.75
C SER A 642 -22.52 -20.07 -10.26
N MET A 643 -21.32 -20.03 -10.80
CA MET A 643 -21.02 -20.37 -12.21
C MET A 643 -20.87 -21.87 -12.47
N LEU A 644 -20.90 -22.70 -11.43
CA LEU A 644 -20.90 -24.17 -11.53
C LEU A 644 -22.31 -24.71 -11.82
N PRO A 645 -22.43 -26.00 -12.26
CA PRO A 645 -23.74 -26.57 -12.59
C PRO A 645 -24.71 -26.41 -11.42
N SER A 646 -25.74 -25.63 -11.66
CA SER A 646 -26.95 -25.74 -10.90
C SER A 646 -27.90 -26.67 -11.72
N GLY A 647 -27.94 -27.95 -11.35
CA GLY A 647 -29.23 -28.60 -11.38
C GLY A 647 -30.19 -27.80 -10.55
N ILE A 648 -31.42 -28.21 -10.37
CA ILE A 648 -32.33 -27.59 -9.39
C ILE A 648 -31.47 -27.31 -8.17
N ALA A 649 -31.07 -26.04 -7.95
CA ALA A 649 -30.04 -25.73 -6.96
C ALA A 649 -30.65 -25.99 -5.61
N GLU A 650 -29.99 -26.82 -4.82
CA GLU A 650 -30.39 -27.05 -3.44
C GLU A 650 -29.78 -25.92 -2.62
N TYR A 651 -30.65 -25.17 -1.96
CA TYR A 651 -30.28 -24.09 -1.05
C TYR A 651 -30.54 -24.50 0.39
N ILE A 652 -29.76 -23.95 1.27
CA ILE A 652 -29.97 -24.03 2.71
C ILE A 652 -30.23 -22.62 3.23
N TYR A 653 -31.41 -22.40 3.78
CA TYR A 653 -31.69 -21.20 4.56
C TYR A 653 -31.45 -21.51 6.03
N VAL A 654 -30.52 -20.79 6.62
CA VAL A 654 -30.24 -20.84 8.06
C VAL A 654 -30.99 -19.66 8.70
N ASP A 655 -32.00 -19.94 9.47
CA ASP A 655 -32.80 -18.95 10.20
C ASP A 655 -32.17 -18.68 11.57
N PHE A 656 -31.60 -17.49 11.73
CA PHE A 656 -30.94 -17.08 12.97
C PHE A 656 -31.95 -16.74 14.10
N VAL A 657 -33.18 -16.47 13.75
CA VAL A 657 -34.23 -16.12 14.74
C VAL A 657 -34.84 -17.37 15.37
N ARG A 658 -35.06 -18.42 14.57
CA ARG A 658 -35.68 -19.68 15.02
C ARG A 658 -34.66 -20.77 15.31
N ASP A 659 -33.37 -20.52 15.03
CA ASP A 659 -32.28 -21.51 15.12
C ASP A 659 -32.61 -22.81 14.33
N LYS A 660 -33.04 -22.65 13.07
CA LYS A 660 -33.44 -23.74 12.19
C LYS A 660 -32.77 -23.66 10.82
N LYS A 661 -32.53 -24.83 10.24
CA LYS A 661 -32.02 -24.93 8.86
C LYS A 661 -33.11 -25.53 7.98
N TYR A 662 -33.45 -24.82 6.91
CA TYR A 662 -34.43 -25.24 5.92
C TYR A 662 -33.69 -25.56 4.63
N ARG A 663 -34.02 -26.70 4.03
CA ARG A 663 -33.51 -27.06 2.69
C ARG A 663 -34.61 -26.79 1.68
N TYR A 664 -34.26 -26.17 0.58
CA TYR A 664 -35.19 -25.92 -0.51
C TYR A 664 -34.49 -25.98 -1.85
N MET A 665 -35.29 -26.25 -2.87
CA MET A 665 -34.87 -26.22 -4.27
C MET A 665 -35.65 -25.12 -4.98
N CYS A 666 -34.95 -24.30 -5.72
CA CYS A 666 -35.55 -23.25 -6.53
C CYS A 666 -34.85 -23.24 -7.88
N ASP A 667 -35.61 -23.17 -8.95
CA ASP A 667 -35.06 -22.90 -10.26
C ASP A 667 -34.85 -21.41 -10.40
N GLU A 668 -33.60 -20.98 -10.63
CA GLU A 668 -33.23 -19.58 -10.73
C GLU A 668 -33.89 -18.89 -11.93
N GLU A 669 -34.30 -19.63 -12.96
CA GLU A 669 -34.97 -19.09 -14.17
C GLU A 669 -36.48 -19.30 -14.23
N CYS A 670 -37.00 -20.27 -13.46
CA CYS A 670 -38.42 -20.47 -13.23
C CYS A 670 -38.75 -20.36 -11.75
N PRO A 671 -38.72 -19.14 -11.16
CA PRO A 671 -38.95 -18.94 -9.73
C PRO A 671 -40.36 -19.35 -9.25
N ASP A 672 -41.19 -19.93 -10.11
CA ASP A 672 -42.51 -20.45 -9.80
C ASP A 672 -42.48 -21.88 -9.22
N GLU A 673 -41.34 -22.58 -9.28
CA GLU A 673 -41.18 -23.88 -8.65
C GLU A 673 -40.26 -23.78 -7.42
N PHE A 674 -40.81 -23.38 -6.28
CA PHE A 674 -40.14 -23.41 -4.99
C PHE A 674 -40.54 -24.69 -4.24
N ILE A 675 -39.58 -25.60 -4.02
CA ILE A 675 -39.79 -26.87 -3.35
C ILE A 675 -39.09 -26.87 -2.00
N LEU A 676 -39.85 -26.86 -0.91
CA LEU A 676 -39.32 -27.01 0.43
C LEU A 676 -39.11 -28.49 0.77
N GLN A 677 -37.89 -28.83 1.27
CA GLN A 677 -37.59 -30.18 1.77
C GLN A 677 -37.81 -30.26 3.28
N GLU A 678 -38.82 -31.01 3.70
CA GLU A 678 -39.07 -31.41 5.08
C GLU A 678 -38.48 -32.81 5.34
N GLU A 679 -38.31 -33.18 6.62
CA GLU A 679 -37.63 -34.44 7.01
C GLU A 679 -38.14 -35.71 6.32
N ASN A 680 -39.40 -35.75 5.88
CA ASN A 680 -40.01 -36.89 5.20
C ASN A 680 -40.92 -36.52 4.04
N ALA A 681 -40.91 -35.29 3.54
CA ALA A 681 -41.80 -34.85 2.47
C ALA A 681 -41.20 -33.65 1.69
N GLN A 682 -41.59 -33.56 0.44
CA GLN A 682 -41.35 -32.38 -0.39
C GLN A 682 -42.65 -31.61 -0.52
N ARG A 683 -42.64 -30.30 -0.24
CA ARG A 683 -43.77 -29.41 -0.37
C ARG A 683 -43.47 -28.36 -1.42
N SER A 684 -44.26 -28.34 -2.47
CA SER A 684 -44.22 -27.23 -3.45
C SER A 684 -45.02 -26.06 -2.93
N LEU A 685 -44.43 -24.85 -2.91
CA LEU A 685 -45.07 -23.62 -2.49
C LEU A 685 -45.63 -22.87 -3.69
N LYS A 686 -46.83 -22.32 -3.50
CA LYS A 686 -47.49 -21.50 -4.54
C LYS A 686 -47.01 -20.03 -4.43
N GLU A 687 -47.17 -19.28 -5.50
CA GLU A 687 -46.72 -17.88 -5.59
C GLU A 687 -47.30 -16.98 -4.46
N ASN A 688 -48.50 -17.24 -3.98
CA ASN A 688 -49.09 -16.53 -2.88
C ASN A 688 -48.53 -16.89 -1.49
N GLU A 689 -47.72 -17.94 -1.39
CA GLU A 689 -46.97 -18.35 -0.18
C GLU A 689 -45.55 -17.80 -0.18
N LEU A 690 -45.16 -17.13 -1.25
CA LEU A 690 -43.82 -16.54 -1.45
C LEU A 690 -43.84 -15.02 -1.38
N VAL A 691 -42.76 -14.44 -0.87
CA VAL A 691 -42.52 -13.00 -0.85
C VAL A 691 -41.30 -12.66 -1.70
N GLN A 692 -41.40 -11.58 -2.43
CA GLN A 692 -40.28 -11.06 -3.26
C GLN A 692 -39.43 -10.12 -2.38
N CYS A 693 -38.16 -10.47 -2.21
CA CYS A 693 -37.17 -9.70 -1.48
C CYS A 693 -36.09 -9.17 -2.43
N PRO A 694 -35.79 -7.86 -2.41
CA PRO A 694 -34.73 -7.30 -3.24
C PRO A 694 -33.34 -7.72 -2.74
N VAL A 695 -32.45 -8.09 -3.68
CA VAL A 695 -31.06 -8.40 -3.40
C VAL A 695 -30.18 -7.25 -3.89
N PHE A 696 -29.28 -6.79 -3.03
CA PHE A 696 -28.32 -5.75 -3.34
C PHE A 696 -26.91 -6.34 -3.38
N ALA A 697 -26.12 -5.98 -4.41
CA ALA A 697 -24.69 -6.30 -4.42
C ALA A 697 -23.90 -5.30 -3.55
N GLU A 698 -24.33 -4.05 -3.58
CA GLU A 698 -23.76 -2.94 -2.78
C GLU A 698 -24.89 -1.95 -2.49
N ILE A 699 -24.88 -1.37 -1.30
CA ILE A 699 -25.77 -0.25 -0.97
C ILE A 699 -24.92 1.02 -1.02
N ALA A 700 -25.31 1.97 -1.87
CA ALA A 700 -24.60 3.24 -1.97
C ALA A 700 -24.75 4.07 -0.68
N ALA A 701 -23.65 4.65 -0.22
CA ALA A 701 -23.59 5.47 0.97
C ALA A 701 -24.55 6.67 0.90
N GLY A 702 -25.27 6.89 2.01
CA GLY A 702 -26.16 8.05 2.14
C GLY A 702 -27.50 7.95 1.42
N THR A 703 -27.76 6.91 0.62
CA THR A 703 -29.06 6.72 -0.04
C THR A 703 -30.03 5.91 0.82
N PRO A 704 -31.35 6.25 0.89
CA PRO A 704 -32.33 5.41 1.53
C PRO A 704 -32.45 4.05 0.81
N ILE A 705 -32.59 2.96 1.56
CA ILE A 705 -32.79 1.59 1.01
C ILE A 705 -34.08 1.48 0.16
N GLU A 706 -34.92 2.52 0.14
CA GLU A 706 -36.17 2.55 -0.62
C GLU A 706 -36.00 2.91 -2.10
N MET A 707 -34.80 3.28 -2.56
CA MET A 707 -34.56 3.56 -3.95
C MET A 707 -34.22 2.28 -4.73
N THR A 708 -34.83 2.14 -5.91
CA THR A 708 -34.66 0.99 -6.82
C THR A 708 -33.28 0.92 -7.49
N GLU A 709 -32.41 1.86 -7.25
CA GLU A 709 -31.04 1.89 -7.78
C GLU A 709 -30.15 0.96 -6.93
N GLY A 710 -29.61 -0.10 -7.55
CA GLY A 710 -28.70 -1.06 -6.91
C GLY A 710 -29.30 -2.46 -6.68
N ILE A 711 -30.56 -2.71 -6.99
CA ILE A 711 -31.14 -4.05 -6.96
C ILE A 711 -30.52 -4.87 -8.10
N THR A 712 -29.84 -5.95 -7.73
CA THR A 712 -29.21 -6.85 -8.71
C THR A 712 -30.12 -8.00 -9.13
N GLU A 713 -30.99 -8.45 -8.22
CA GLU A 713 -31.95 -9.51 -8.48
C GLU A 713 -33.10 -9.45 -7.44
N ILE A 714 -34.17 -10.22 -7.70
CA ILE A 714 -35.26 -10.43 -6.74
C ILE A 714 -35.23 -11.89 -6.30
N CYS A 715 -35.09 -12.14 -5.01
CA CYS A 715 -35.14 -13.46 -4.41
C CYS A 715 -36.55 -13.74 -3.84
N LYS A 716 -37.14 -14.85 -4.21
CA LYS A 716 -38.42 -15.30 -3.64
C LYS A 716 -38.14 -16.16 -2.40
N LEU A 717 -38.78 -15.85 -1.28
CA LEU A 717 -38.66 -16.60 -0.03
C LEU A 717 -40.03 -16.96 0.52
N PRO A 718 -40.19 -18.08 1.23
CA PRO A 718 -41.46 -18.42 1.91
C PRO A 718 -41.90 -17.32 2.88
N LEU A 719 -43.17 -16.92 2.77
CA LEU A 719 -43.74 -15.89 3.62
C LEU A 719 -43.63 -16.24 5.11
N GLU A 720 -43.70 -17.57 5.43
CA GLU A 720 -43.55 -18.05 6.81
C GLU A 720 -42.13 -17.79 7.42
N TRP A 721 -41.11 -17.58 6.61
CA TRP A 721 -39.77 -17.26 7.09
C TRP A 721 -39.60 -15.77 7.40
N ILE A 722 -40.37 -14.93 6.77
CA ILE A 722 -40.22 -13.49 6.77
C ILE A 722 -41.37 -12.85 7.57
N SER A 723 -41.04 -12.32 8.75
CA SER A 723 -42.07 -11.71 9.63
C SER A 723 -42.59 -10.35 9.13
N VAL A 724 -41.77 -9.58 8.44
CA VAL A 724 -42.13 -8.25 7.90
C VAL A 724 -41.55 -8.10 6.50
N PRO A 725 -42.27 -8.54 5.46
CA PRO A 725 -41.77 -8.51 4.07
C PRO A 725 -41.30 -7.12 3.58
N ALA A 726 -42.02 -6.08 3.90
CA ALA A 726 -41.72 -4.71 3.48
C ALA A 726 -40.40 -4.14 4.09
N GLU A 727 -39.89 -4.75 5.14
CA GLU A 727 -38.66 -4.37 5.82
C GLU A 727 -37.51 -5.35 5.53
N THR A 728 -37.71 -6.34 4.67
CA THR A 728 -36.72 -7.38 4.41
C THR A 728 -36.02 -7.16 3.08
N PHE A 729 -34.70 -7.25 3.10
CA PHE A 729 -33.83 -7.20 1.91
C PHE A 729 -32.64 -8.15 2.08
N LEU A 730 -31.95 -8.45 1.00
CA LEU A 730 -30.80 -9.33 1.01
C LEU A 730 -29.53 -8.57 0.57
N LEU A 731 -28.40 -8.97 1.14
CA LEU A 731 -27.08 -8.56 0.68
C LEU A 731 -26.28 -9.77 0.25
N THR A 732 -25.63 -9.67 -0.92
CA THR A 732 -24.65 -10.67 -1.33
C THR A 732 -23.34 -10.40 -0.60
N VAL A 733 -22.84 -11.41 0.09
CA VAL A 733 -21.60 -11.34 0.89
C VAL A 733 -20.40 -11.30 -0.02
N ARG A 734 -19.49 -10.36 0.25
CA ARG A 734 -18.18 -10.25 -0.39
C ARG A 734 -17.09 -10.33 0.65
N GLY A 735 -16.13 -11.23 0.44
CA GLY A 735 -15.03 -11.48 1.37
C GLY A 735 -15.34 -12.52 2.44
N ASN A 736 -14.36 -12.81 3.29
CA ASN A 736 -14.36 -13.92 4.24
C ASN A 736 -14.41 -13.47 5.70
N SER A 737 -14.79 -12.22 5.97
CA SER A 737 -14.74 -11.66 7.33
C SER A 737 -15.75 -12.27 8.33
N MET A 738 -16.68 -13.10 7.86
CA MET A 738 -17.75 -13.73 8.66
C MET A 738 -17.75 -15.25 8.57
N ILE A 739 -16.64 -15.87 8.14
CA ILE A 739 -16.56 -17.32 7.86
C ILE A 739 -16.81 -18.19 9.11
N ASN A 740 -16.37 -17.74 10.29
CA ASN A 740 -16.60 -18.47 11.55
C ASN A 740 -18.05 -18.38 12.03
N ALA A 741 -18.86 -17.46 11.47
CA ALA A 741 -20.30 -17.42 11.65
C ALA A 741 -21.06 -18.23 10.57
N ASP A 742 -20.37 -19.09 9.83
CA ASP A 742 -20.92 -19.89 8.73
C ASP A 742 -21.55 -18.98 7.65
N ILE A 743 -20.91 -17.85 7.33
CA ILE A 743 -21.28 -16.92 6.25
C ILE A 743 -20.07 -16.77 5.32
N ASP A 744 -20.19 -17.34 4.11
CA ASP A 744 -19.13 -17.42 3.14
C ASP A 744 -19.28 -16.37 2.02
N ASN A 745 -18.21 -16.16 1.29
CA ASN A 745 -18.22 -15.32 0.10
C ASN A 745 -19.21 -15.85 -0.94
N GLY A 746 -20.13 -15.02 -1.40
CA GLY A 746 -21.20 -15.38 -2.34
C GLY A 746 -22.54 -15.75 -1.68
N ASP A 747 -22.59 -15.97 -0.37
CA ASP A 747 -23.84 -16.19 0.36
C ASP A 747 -24.74 -14.96 0.31
N LYS A 748 -26.06 -15.17 0.45
CA LYS A 748 -27.04 -14.07 0.54
C LYS A 748 -27.55 -13.98 1.98
N VAL A 749 -27.18 -12.91 2.67
CA VAL A 749 -27.66 -12.64 4.02
C VAL A 749 -29.03 -11.95 3.97
N VAL A 750 -30.00 -12.53 4.64
CA VAL A 750 -31.36 -11.97 4.77
C VAL A 750 -31.37 -11.02 5.94
N LEU A 751 -31.68 -9.76 5.66
CA LEU A 751 -31.62 -8.64 6.61
C LEU A 751 -33.00 -8.06 6.84
N ARG A 752 -33.29 -7.76 8.09
CA ARG A 752 -34.42 -6.94 8.48
C ARG A 752 -33.98 -5.50 8.69
N LYS A 753 -34.57 -4.57 7.99
CA LYS A 753 -34.34 -3.13 8.10
C LYS A 753 -34.61 -2.65 9.52
N THR A 754 -33.61 -2.12 10.19
CA THR A 754 -33.69 -1.53 11.51
C THR A 754 -32.50 -0.61 11.75
N ASN A 755 -32.70 0.37 12.63
CA ASN A 755 -31.60 1.24 13.12
C ASN A 755 -31.14 0.84 14.53
N VAL A 756 -31.69 -0.25 15.10
CA VAL A 756 -31.31 -0.76 16.42
C VAL A 756 -30.99 -2.25 16.30
N VAL A 757 -29.87 -2.65 16.88
CA VAL A 757 -29.36 -4.04 16.87
C VAL A 757 -28.90 -4.40 18.28
N ASP A 758 -29.23 -5.60 18.73
CA ASP A 758 -28.85 -6.12 20.05
C ASP A 758 -27.41 -6.65 20.02
N ASN A 759 -26.77 -6.67 21.19
CA ASN A 759 -25.43 -7.18 21.34
C ASN A 759 -25.35 -8.67 20.96
N GLY A 760 -24.40 -9.01 20.10
CA GLY A 760 -24.20 -10.38 19.62
C GLY A 760 -24.91 -10.69 18.29
N GLN A 761 -25.78 -9.82 17.81
CA GLN A 761 -26.41 -9.99 16.50
C GLN A 761 -25.47 -9.55 15.36
N ILE A 762 -25.62 -10.18 14.21
CA ILE A 762 -24.93 -9.78 12.97
C ILE A 762 -25.68 -8.62 12.35
N ALA A 763 -24.99 -7.52 12.10
CA ALA A 763 -25.56 -6.31 11.54
C ALA A 763 -24.90 -5.93 10.21
N ALA A 764 -25.71 -5.43 9.29
CA ALA A 764 -25.22 -4.65 8.16
C ALA A 764 -25.08 -3.20 8.59
N VAL A 765 -23.87 -2.68 8.55
CA VAL A 765 -23.56 -1.32 8.96
C VAL A 765 -22.83 -0.57 7.84
N GLU A 766 -23.22 0.67 7.65
CA GLU A 766 -22.50 1.62 6.80
C GLU A 766 -21.43 2.32 7.65
N LEU A 767 -20.20 2.25 7.20
CA LEU A 767 -19.02 2.88 7.81
C LEU A 767 -18.18 3.50 6.71
N ASP A 768 -17.90 4.81 6.79
CA ASP A 768 -17.09 5.54 5.83
C ASP A 768 -17.50 5.31 4.34
N GLY A 769 -18.81 5.23 4.10
CA GLY A 769 -19.35 5.05 2.78
C GLY A 769 -19.35 3.61 2.24
N ASN A 770 -18.98 2.64 3.06
CA ASN A 770 -19.00 1.23 2.68
C ASN A 770 -19.96 0.44 3.61
N VAL A 771 -20.62 -0.57 3.06
CA VAL A 771 -21.46 -1.47 3.83
C VAL A 771 -20.68 -2.72 4.21
N THR A 772 -20.70 -3.08 5.47
CA THR A 772 -20.05 -4.28 6.00
C THR A 772 -20.96 -5.07 6.93
N LEU A 773 -20.76 -6.39 6.97
CA LEU A 773 -21.42 -7.29 7.93
C LEU A 773 -20.48 -7.61 9.08
N LYS A 774 -20.93 -7.41 10.30
CA LYS A 774 -20.15 -7.70 11.52
C LYS A 774 -21.06 -8.10 12.66
N THR A 775 -20.55 -8.85 13.61
CA THR A 775 -21.20 -9.06 14.89
C THR A 775 -21.14 -7.77 15.70
N PHE A 776 -22.30 -7.28 16.08
CA PHE A 776 -22.48 -5.98 16.73
C PHE A 776 -22.38 -6.10 18.25
N ARG A 777 -21.61 -5.22 18.89
CA ARG A 777 -21.58 -5.10 20.34
C ARG A 777 -21.46 -3.64 20.77
N LYS A 778 -22.47 -3.13 21.47
CA LYS A 778 -22.49 -1.77 22.02
C LYS A 778 -21.92 -1.77 23.45
N MET A 779 -20.96 -0.86 23.68
CA MET A 779 -20.33 -0.63 24.98
C MET A 779 -20.37 0.86 25.31
N GLY A 780 -21.49 1.30 25.91
CA GLY A 780 -21.71 2.72 26.18
C GLY A 780 -21.89 3.54 24.90
N SER A 781 -21.05 4.55 24.68
CA SER A 781 -21.04 5.37 23.46
C SER A 781 -20.24 4.72 22.30
N THR A 782 -19.56 3.61 22.57
CA THR A 782 -18.71 2.92 21.62
C THR A 782 -19.38 1.66 21.10
N ILE A 783 -19.19 1.37 19.82
CA ILE A 783 -19.65 0.15 19.17
C ILE A 783 -18.44 -0.65 18.73
N LEU A 784 -18.43 -1.92 19.08
CA LEU A 784 -17.46 -2.90 18.61
C LEU A 784 -18.10 -3.71 17.48
N LEU A 785 -17.52 -3.64 16.30
CA LEU A 785 -17.88 -4.43 15.13
C LEU A 785 -16.90 -5.60 15.02
N ILE A 786 -17.35 -6.80 15.33
CA ILE A 786 -16.53 -8.00 15.44
C ILE A 786 -16.63 -8.80 14.14
N PRO A 787 -15.55 -9.00 13.39
CA PRO A 787 -15.52 -9.99 12.34
C PRO A 787 -15.53 -11.39 12.95
N GLU A 788 -16.21 -12.30 12.32
CA GLU A 788 -16.21 -13.71 12.66
C GLU A 788 -15.19 -14.45 11.76
N ASN A 789 -13.94 -14.03 11.90
CA ASN A 789 -12.78 -14.61 11.24
C ASN A 789 -11.50 -14.14 11.96
N ASP A 790 -10.68 -15.07 12.39
CA ASP A 790 -9.47 -14.82 13.18
C ASP A 790 -8.38 -14.04 12.39
N GLU A 791 -8.48 -13.96 11.07
CA GLU A 791 -7.59 -13.15 10.24
C GLU A 791 -7.91 -11.66 10.26
N TYR A 792 -9.09 -11.27 10.78
CA TYR A 792 -9.59 -9.90 10.84
C TYR A 792 -9.74 -9.45 12.28
N GLU A 793 -9.34 -8.24 12.57
CA GLU A 793 -9.50 -7.70 13.90
C GLU A 793 -10.81 -6.92 14.08
N PRO A 794 -11.39 -6.93 15.30
CA PRO A 794 -12.56 -6.12 15.64
C PRO A 794 -12.32 -4.62 15.47
N MET A 795 -13.31 -3.92 14.94
CA MET A 795 -13.29 -2.47 14.75
C MET A 795 -14.07 -1.78 15.89
N MET A 796 -13.42 -0.85 16.56
CA MET A 796 -14.10 0.02 17.53
C MET A 796 -14.46 1.36 16.89
N VAL A 797 -15.73 1.70 16.89
CA VAL A 797 -16.27 2.91 16.27
C VAL A 797 -17.22 3.63 17.24
N ASN A 798 -17.42 4.93 17.08
CA ASN A 798 -18.46 5.63 17.83
C ASN A 798 -19.82 5.44 17.15
N ALA A 799 -20.89 5.58 17.93
CA ALA A 799 -22.25 5.41 17.41
C ALA A 799 -22.63 6.44 16.32
N ASP A 800 -21.99 7.61 16.31
CA ASP A 800 -22.16 8.66 15.32
C ASP A 800 -21.38 8.43 14.01
N GLN A 801 -20.49 7.43 13.98
CA GLN A 801 -19.66 7.09 12.83
C GLN A 801 -20.26 6.01 11.94
N ILE A 802 -21.30 5.34 12.41
CA ILE A 802 -21.95 4.26 11.67
C ILE A 802 -23.43 4.51 11.51
N ARG A 803 -23.97 3.98 10.43
CA ARG A 803 -25.40 3.85 10.21
C ARG A 803 -25.74 2.37 10.15
N ILE A 804 -26.63 1.93 11.03
CA ILE A 804 -27.16 0.58 11.00
C ILE A 804 -28.21 0.52 9.89
N LEU A 805 -28.06 -0.42 8.96
CA LEU A 805 -28.97 -0.66 7.84
C LEU A 805 -29.99 -1.75 8.16
N GLY A 806 -29.57 -2.74 8.93
CA GLY A 806 -30.41 -3.85 9.35
C GLY A 806 -29.64 -4.89 10.15
N HIS A 807 -30.36 -5.81 10.80
CA HIS A 807 -29.77 -6.99 11.42
C HIS A 807 -30.06 -8.24 10.60
N ALA A 808 -29.15 -9.21 10.62
CA ALA A 808 -29.30 -10.48 9.91
C ALA A 808 -30.31 -11.36 10.62
N ILE A 809 -31.32 -11.82 9.87
CA ILE A 809 -32.31 -12.77 10.34
C ILE A 809 -32.07 -14.19 9.81
N GLY A 810 -31.17 -14.32 8.84
CA GLY A 810 -30.74 -15.60 8.31
C GLY A 810 -29.76 -15.45 7.15
N VAL A 811 -29.28 -16.58 6.66
CA VAL A 811 -28.39 -16.66 5.49
C VAL A 811 -28.84 -17.76 4.55
N ILE A 812 -28.79 -17.47 3.26
CA ILE A 812 -29.04 -18.43 2.18
C ILE A 812 -27.72 -18.88 1.62
N LYS A 813 -27.48 -20.17 1.67
CA LYS A 813 -26.30 -20.83 1.15
C LYS A 813 -26.69 -21.73 -0.01
N LYS A 814 -25.90 -21.69 -1.08
CA LYS A 814 -26.03 -22.65 -2.18
C LYS A 814 -25.29 -23.93 -1.79
N LYS A 815 -25.98 -25.05 -1.76
CA LYS A 815 -25.35 -26.34 -1.49
C LYS A 815 -24.63 -26.81 -2.75
N ASN A 816 -23.31 -26.85 -2.70
CA ASN A 816 -22.51 -27.40 -3.75
C ASN A 816 -22.67 -28.93 -3.72
N ASN A 817 -23.21 -29.51 -4.79
CA ASN A 817 -23.04 -30.95 -5.00
C ASN A 817 -21.57 -31.18 -5.34
N VAL A 818 -20.83 -31.76 -4.40
CA VAL A 818 -19.48 -32.25 -4.57
C VAL A 818 -19.50 -33.45 -5.54
#